data_fe4e3fec6e76ff00c3a165668c6235d8
#
_entry.id   fe4e3fec6e76ff00c3a165668c6235d8
#
_cell.length_a   1.000
_cell.length_b   1.000
_cell.length_c   1.000
_cell.angle_alpha   90.00
_cell.angle_beta   90.00
_cell.angle_gamma   90.00
#
_symmetry.space_group_name_H-M   'P 1'
#
loop_
_entity.id
_entity.type
_entity.pdbx_description
1 polymer ?
#
loop_
_entity_poly.entity_id
_entity_poly.type
_entity_poly.pdbx_seq_one_letter_code
_entity_poly.pdbx_strand_id
1 'polypeptide(L)'
;MKNNDFWKFILVAFIICWSFFEIYPPTSRDLVQDFETRAVNRDATFSNIVVRVEPLRLAHPDRAFANLQEAIGTNDIQNYFPFFNAKAQVNPTTFILNRLQRDASGKIKLGLDLQGGTAFVVEMDTNALAAMNAGETNKYIASEETAGAISQAVEVLRKRVDQFGVAEPVIQPQGADQILVQLPGLSEAVKQSAKEQIQKAAYLEFRMVKEDSQQIMDNHLPIPPGYELLRHVEPQPNNLPPKIEEAVVKKRPENGLHGDIIKNARVDRGNMGEPIIDFELNDNGAKRFGEVTRNNIGRQLAIVLDGQLYSAPVIQSAIETGNGQITGRFTPEEAQELANVLRNPLRAPLKLVYAYDVDPTLGKDSIRSGIKASIYGVVFVSAFMLIYYLIAGLAANVALIVNVIILLGVMCSVGSTFTLPGIAGGVLTVGMAVDANVLIYERIREELAKGKSLRGAINAGYARAFGTIFDSHVTTLISSVILILMGTGEIKGFGVTLTIGVAASLFTALVVTRLIFNFLLDRNWLKSLPMLHVIRSANVNFMGAATPLFVITWAFVVLSLGYGGFARGDKLFGVDFLGGDSTTFGFVQKIGVDQIRSALTTIGEKDAGIQYQKDASGGSENLRVTSSSGTESKVEQTLTQQFPQAQFKVLQRQQVGATVGKQIQRSAIVACLLSMFGILVYVAFRYEFSFAVSAIVGVIHDVFLTIGCYCIANAVSGRQFNATVVAAVLTIIGFSLNDKVVIFDRIRENLKLGVRGTFREVINQALNQTLSRTIITSGTVLIATLCLFIWGGGVINDFAFTFLIGIITGTYSSIFIASALVLWWHKGNRPNIGASQVTIQNAESAKESAGA
;
A
#
# COMPACT_ATOMS: atom_id res chain seq x y z
N MET A 1 23.20 -35.11 15.39
CA MET A 1 22.49 -34.57 14.19
C MET A 1 23.02 -35.23 12.94
N LYS A 2 22.14 -35.75 12.07
CA LYS A 2 22.56 -36.22 10.75
C LYS A 2 23.15 -35.07 9.95
N ASN A 3 24.10 -35.32 9.08
CA ASN A 3 24.80 -34.26 8.32
C ASN A 3 23.83 -33.27 7.60
N ASN A 4 22.70 -33.79 7.14
CA ASN A 4 21.68 -32.99 6.45
C ASN A 4 20.90 -32.02 7.39
N ASP A 5 20.71 -32.37 8.67
CA ASP A 5 20.04 -31.52 9.66
C ASP A 5 20.98 -30.42 10.18
N PHE A 6 22.29 -30.66 10.16
CA PHE A 6 23.30 -29.66 10.51
C PHE A 6 23.30 -28.47 9.52
N TRP A 7 23.28 -28.75 8.23
CA TRP A 7 23.22 -27.69 7.20
C TRP A 7 21.92 -26.88 7.25
N LYS A 8 20.80 -27.54 7.53
CA LYS A 8 19.53 -26.85 7.74
C LYS A 8 19.54 -25.95 8.97
N PHE A 9 20.19 -26.39 10.05
CA PHE A 9 20.35 -25.58 11.26
C PHE A 9 21.21 -24.33 10.96
N ILE A 10 22.34 -24.50 10.23
CA ILE A 10 23.17 -23.35 9.79
C ILE A 10 22.35 -22.39 8.94
N LEU A 11 21.56 -22.88 7.98
CA LEU A 11 20.70 -22.05 7.16
C LEU A 11 19.69 -21.23 7.99
N VAL A 12 19.01 -21.87 8.92
CA VAL A 12 18.05 -21.20 9.81
C VAL A 12 18.74 -20.15 10.67
N ALA A 13 19.89 -20.48 11.28
CA ALA A 13 20.68 -19.57 12.09
C ALA A 13 21.16 -18.37 11.23
N PHE A 14 21.62 -18.62 10.02
CA PHE A 14 22.04 -17.57 9.09
C PHE A 14 20.86 -16.63 8.75
N ILE A 15 19.70 -17.16 8.41
CA ILE A 15 18.52 -16.35 8.07
C ILE A 15 18.09 -15.50 9.28
N ILE A 16 18.12 -16.06 10.50
CA ILE A 16 17.77 -15.30 11.72
C ILE A 16 18.80 -14.18 11.96
N CYS A 17 20.09 -14.48 11.89
CA CYS A 17 21.15 -13.48 12.07
C CYS A 17 21.09 -12.39 10.99
N TRP A 18 20.86 -12.77 9.74
CA TRP A 18 20.68 -11.82 8.64
C TRP A 18 19.43 -10.93 8.89
N SER A 19 18.31 -11.51 9.31
CA SER A 19 17.12 -10.74 9.62
C SER A 19 17.37 -9.73 10.75
N PHE A 20 18.07 -10.11 11.80
CA PHE A 20 18.46 -9.18 12.86
C PHE A 20 19.36 -8.06 12.35
N PHE A 21 20.31 -8.37 11.48
CA PHE A 21 21.20 -7.37 10.87
C PHE A 21 20.40 -6.36 10.02
N GLU A 22 19.41 -6.82 9.26
CA GLU A 22 18.55 -5.95 8.45
C GLU A 22 17.58 -5.09 9.29
N ILE A 23 17.17 -5.56 10.47
CA ILE A 23 16.29 -4.81 11.37
C ILE A 23 17.08 -3.74 12.15
N TYR A 24 18.38 -3.93 12.38
CA TYR A 24 19.15 -3.03 13.23
C TYR A 24 19.70 -1.82 12.47
N PRO A 25 19.57 -0.55 13.00
CA PRO A 25 18.75 -0.15 14.17
C PRO A 25 17.25 -0.07 13.84
N PRO A 26 16.36 -0.55 14.72
CA PRO A 26 14.91 -0.63 14.41
C PRO A 26 14.24 0.75 14.39
N THR A 27 14.71 1.68 15.22
CA THR A 27 14.13 3.03 15.34
C THR A 27 15.14 4.10 14.95
N SER A 28 14.65 5.24 14.49
CA SER A 28 15.48 6.41 14.22
C SER A 28 16.15 6.91 15.50
N ARG A 29 17.41 7.31 15.37
CA ARG A 29 18.15 8.02 16.41
C ARG A 29 17.78 9.49 16.36
N ASP A 30 17.95 10.20 17.47
CA ASP A 30 17.77 11.63 17.49
C ASP A 30 18.84 12.29 16.60
N LEU A 31 18.38 13.00 15.55
CA LEU A 31 19.27 13.64 14.58
C LEU A 31 20.17 14.69 15.24
N VAL A 32 19.65 15.44 16.23
CA VAL A 32 20.44 16.45 16.96
C VAL A 32 21.54 15.77 17.77
N GLN A 33 21.22 14.68 18.44
CA GLN A 33 22.20 13.90 19.19
C GLN A 33 23.24 13.24 18.27
N ASP A 34 22.83 12.74 17.09
CA ASP A 34 23.73 12.17 16.08
C ASP A 34 24.65 13.25 15.48
N PHE A 35 24.11 14.47 15.26
CA PHE A 35 24.89 15.63 14.84
C PHE A 35 25.95 15.99 15.87
N GLU A 36 25.59 16.04 17.15
CA GLU A 36 26.54 16.32 18.23
C GLU A 36 27.59 15.24 18.39
N THR A 37 27.18 13.97 18.42
CA THR A 37 28.08 12.85 18.75
C THR A 37 29.08 12.56 17.66
N ARG A 38 28.73 12.75 16.39
CA ARG A 38 29.55 12.43 15.21
C ARG A 38 30.45 13.57 14.77
N ALA A 39 30.23 14.79 15.24
CA ALA A 39 31.12 15.91 14.91
C ALA A 39 32.53 15.70 15.49
N VAL A 40 33.55 15.85 14.63
CA VAL A 40 34.98 15.60 14.99
C VAL A 40 35.61 16.84 15.57
N ASN A 41 35.48 18.01 14.96
CA ASN A 41 36.11 19.26 15.37
C ASN A 41 35.06 20.17 16.01
N ARG A 42 35.02 20.21 17.36
CA ARG A 42 34.02 20.99 18.13
C ARG A 42 34.60 22.29 18.57
N ASP A 43 34.42 23.33 17.76
CA ASP A 43 34.87 24.69 18.12
C ASP A 43 33.74 25.50 18.78
N ALA A 44 34.00 26.79 19.06
CA ALA A 44 33.00 27.68 19.62
C ALA A 44 31.77 27.89 18.73
N THR A 45 31.97 27.86 17.42
CA THR A 45 30.87 27.99 16.43
C THR A 45 29.97 26.77 16.49
N PHE A 46 30.55 25.58 16.55
CA PHE A 46 29.80 24.34 16.73
C PHE A 46 28.98 24.37 18.04
N SER A 47 29.60 24.76 19.14
CA SER A 47 28.92 24.88 20.44
C SER A 47 27.75 25.85 20.38
N ASN A 48 27.90 26.97 19.65
CA ASN A 48 26.81 27.93 19.45
C ASN A 48 25.67 27.37 18.64
N ILE A 49 25.95 26.55 17.61
CA ILE A 49 24.91 25.86 16.80
C ILE A 49 24.12 24.93 17.72
N VAL A 50 24.78 24.11 18.54
CA VAL A 50 24.13 23.19 19.47
C VAL A 50 23.24 23.92 20.48
N VAL A 51 23.74 25.03 21.05
CA VAL A 51 22.95 25.87 21.98
C VAL A 51 21.73 26.48 21.31
N ARG A 52 21.82 26.89 20.02
CA ARG A 52 20.68 27.42 19.26
C ARG A 52 19.64 26.36 18.91
N VAL A 53 20.07 25.14 18.67
CA VAL A 53 19.16 24.03 18.32
C VAL A 53 18.26 23.64 19.48
N GLU A 54 18.72 23.70 20.74
CA GLU A 54 17.97 23.19 21.87
C GLU A 54 16.62 23.89 22.13
N PRO A 55 16.53 25.26 22.13
CA PRO A 55 15.21 25.91 22.21
C PRO A 55 14.30 25.62 21.03
N LEU A 56 14.84 25.48 19.82
CA LEU A 56 14.07 25.11 18.63
C LEU A 56 13.54 23.68 18.74
N ARG A 57 14.34 22.77 19.27
CA ARG A 57 13.96 21.37 19.54
C ARG A 57 12.84 21.29 20.58
N LEU A 58 12.89 22.10 21.64
CA LEU A 58 11.83 22.15 22.64
C LEU A 58 10.53 22.74 22.10
N ALA A 59 10.63 23.77 21.25
CA ALA A 59 9.46 24.39 20.61
C ALA A 59 8.83 23.49 19.51
N HIS A 60 9.67 22.81 18.74
CA HIS A 60 9.28 22.02 17.58
C HIS A 60 10.03 20.66 17.54
N PRO A 61 9.70 19.70 18.42
CA PRO A 61 10.43 18.44 18.53
C PRO A 61 10.34 17.57 17.26
N ASP A 62 9.30 17.79 16.45
CA ASP A 62 9.05 17.00 15.22
C ASP A 62 9.84 17.50 14.00
N ARG A 63 10.62 18.60 14.12
CA ARG A 63 11.32 19.26 12.99
C ARG A 63 12.84 19.28 13.18
N ALA A 64 13.43 18.18 13.63
CA ALA A 64 14.86 18.12 13.97
C ALA A 64 15.78 18.61 12.82
N PHE A 65 15.47 18.29 11.56
CA PHE A 65 16.22 18.73 10.38
C PHE A 65 16.12 20.25 10.18
N ALA A 66 14.90 20.78 10.17
CA ALA A 66 14.67 22.21 10.00
C ALA A 66 15.26 23.02 11.16
N ASN A 67 15.14 22.52 12.40
CA ASN A 67 15.73 23.11 13.58
C ASN A 67 17.27 23.19 13.47
N LEU A 68 17.92 22.13 12.99
CA LEU A 68 19.35 22.12 12.73
C LEU A 68 19.72 23.09 11.61
N GLN A 69 18.97 23.10 10.51
CA GLN A 69 19.23 23.99 9.40
C GLN A 69 19.09 25.46 9.80
N GLU A 70 18.09 25.80 10.61
CA GLU A 70 17.89 27.14 11.15
C GLU A 70 19.00 27.55 12.13
N ALA A 71 19.40 26.64 13.03
CA ALA A 71 20.48 26.87 13.98
C ALA A 71 21.85 27.05 13.32
N ILE A 72 22.12 26.29 12.25
CA ILE A 72 23.35 26.39 11.46
C ILE A 72 23.36 27.71 10.67
N GLY A 73 22.24 28.12 10.09
CA GLY A 73 22.13 29.32 9.29
C GLY A 73 23.08 29.27 8.08
N THR A 74 23.95 30.27 7.94
CA THR A 74 24.94 30.39 6.87
C THR A 74 26.30 29.73 7.16
N ASN A 75 26.46 29.07 8.32
CA ASN A 75 27.73 28.47 8.69
C ASN A 75 28.03 27.23 7.86
N ASP A 76 29.30 27.05 7.49
CA ASP A 76 29.77 25.83 6.84
C ASP A 76 30.11 24.76 7.90
N ILE A 77 29.50 23.58 7.75
CA ILE A 77 29.67 22.46 8.67
C ILE A 77 30.62 21.37 8.13
N GLN A 78 31.26 21.56 7.00
CA GLN A 78 32.14 20.54 6.39
C GLN A 78 33.28 20.13 7.32
N ASN A 79 33.85 21.08 8.05
CA ASN A 79 34.97 20.85 8.97
C ASN A 79 34.60 19.96 10.16
N TYR A 80 33.30 19.90 10.51
CA TYR A 80 32.82 19.06 11.60
C TYR A 80 32.57 17.61 11.17
N PHE A 81 32.38 17.39 9.84
CA PHE A 81 32.08 16.09 9.26
C PHE A 81 33.00 15.74 8.07
N PRO A 82 34.33 15.69 8.28
CA PRO A 82 35.31 15.50 7.19
C PRO A 82 35.22 14.13 6.51
N PHE A 83 34.57 13.16 7.12
CA PHE A 83 34.32 11.83 6.57
C PHE A 83 33.23 11.80 5.47
N PHE A 84 32.47 12.88 5.31
CA PHE A 84 31.56 13.01 4.16
C PHE A 84 32.25 13.80 3.04
N ASN A 85 32.31 13.23 1.85
CA ASN A 85 32.89 13.89 0.69
C ASN A 85 31.89 14.92 0.10
N ALA A 86 31.81 16.09 0.76
CA ALA A 86 30.87 17.14 0.39
C ALA A 86 31.46 18.20 -0.55
N LYS A 87 32.78 18.15 -0.85
CA LYS A 87 33.50 19.19 -1.62
C LYS A 87 32.98 19.41 -3.05
N ALA A 88 32.34 18.39 -3.65
CA ALA A 88 31.81 18.47 -5.02
C ALA A 88 30.32 18.83 -5.05
N GLN A 89 29.70 19.10 -3.90
CA GLN A 89 28.27 19.35 -3.80
C GLN A 89 27.96 20.84 -3.85
N VAL A 90 26.86 21.21 -4.50
CA VAL A 90 26.41 22.61 -4.65
C VAL A 90 26.05 23.22 -3.28
N ASN A 91 25.50 22.41 -2.38
CA ASN A 91 25.20 22.82 -0.99
C ASN A 91 25.73 21.76 -0.01
N PRO A 92 26.98 21.90 0.46
CA PRO A 92 27.63 20.94 1.33
C PRO A 92 26.91 20.74 2.66
N THR A 93 26.39 21.82 3.26
CA THR A 93 25.66 21.75 4.54
C THR A 93 24.41 20.91 4.44
N THR A 94 23.57 21.13 3.42
CA THR A 94 22.36 20.34 3.19
C THR A 94 22.71 18.88 2.87
N PHE A 95 23.74 18.65 2.09
CA PHE A 95 24.23 17.29 1.79
C PHE A 95 24.63 16.53 3.06
N ILE A 96 25.39 17.18 3.95
CA ILE A 96 25.83 16.58 5.22
C ILE A 96 24.64 16.31 6.13
N LEU A 97 23.71 17.26 6.26
CA LEU A 97 22.49 17.07 7.07
C LEU A 97 21.62 15.93 6.52
N ASN A 98 21.40 15.86 5.22
CA ASN A 98 20.67 14.78 4.58
C ASN A 98 21.36 13.42 4.81
N ARG A 99 22.69 13.40 4.78
CA ARG A 99 23.45 12.17 5.05
C ARG A 99 23.33 11.75 6.51
N LEU A 100 23.49 12.67 7.45
CA LEU A 100 23.29 12.43 8.88
C LEU A 100 21.87 11.94 9.17
N GLN A 101 20.87 12.58 8.57
CA GLN A 101 19.47 12.17 8.71
C GLN A 101 19.23 10.75 8.18
N ARG A 102 19.82 10.40 7.03
CA ARG A 102 19.74 9.06 6.46
C ARG A 102 20.43 8.02 7.34
N ASP A 103 21.57 8.36 7.90
CA ASP A 103 22.32 7.48 8.81
C ASP A 103 21.67 7.36 10.20
N ALA A 104 20.93 8.39 10.66
CA ALA A 104 20.14 8.40 11.87
C ALA A 104 18.78 7.69 11.71
N SER A 105 18.29 7.52 10.48
CA SER A 105 17.01 6.87 10.24
C SER A 105 17.03 5.40 10.60
N GLY A 106 15.92 4.92 11.19
CA GLY A 106 15.75 3.51 11.53
C GLY A 106 15.52 2.66 10.27
N LYS A 107 15.81 1.38 10.37
CA LYS A 107 15.57 0.43 9.26
C LYS A 107 14.09 0.11 9.05
N ILE A 108 13.26 0.26 10.09
CA ILE A 108 11.81 0.06 10.00
C ILE A 108 11.18 1.34 9.48
N LYS A 109 10.82 1.33 8.19
CA LYS A 109 10.13 2.44 7.54
C LYS A 109 8.64 2.38 7.83
N LEU A 110 8.11 3.43 8.43
CA LEU A 110 6.68 3.55 8.70
C LEU A 110 5.98 4.30 7.57
N GLY A 111 4.78 3.90 7.22
CA GLY A 111 3.94 4.60 6.25
C GLY A 111 3.39 5.90 6.80
N LEU A 112 2.80 6.70 5.92
CA LEU A 112 2.24 8.00 6.25
C LEU A 112 1.12 7.91 7.28
N ASP A 113 0.31 6.88 7.20
CA ASP A 113 -0.77 6.53 8.13
C ASP A 113 -0.30 6.29 9.57
N LEU A 114 1.00 6.03 9.73
CA LEU A 114 1.64 5.79 11.03
C LEU A 114 2.48 6.98 11.51
N GLN A 115 3.23 7.63 10.63
CA GLN A 115 4.08 8.77 11.01
C GLN A 115 3.35 10.10 10.96
N GLY A 116 2.23 10.16 10.24
CA GLY A 116 1.62 11.41 9.84
C GLY A 116 2.38 12.08 8.69
N GLY A 117 1.77 13.06 8.04
CA GLY A 117 2.32 13.75 6.91
C GLY A 117 1.34 13.80 5.74
N THR A 118 1.84 14.07 4.54
CA THR A 118 1.03 14.23 3.35
C THR A 118 1.44 13.28 2.23
N ALA A 119 0.46 12.67 1.56
CA ALA A 119 0.66 11.93 0.32
C ALA A 119 -0.04 12.64 -0.83
N PHE A 120 0.61 12.62 -1.97
CA PHE A 120 0.06 13.08 -3.24
C PHE A 120 0.15 11.95 -4.25
N VAL A 121 -0.92 11.72 -5.00
CA VAL A 121 -0.87 10.93 -6.22
C VAL A 121 -1.01 11.91 -7.36
N VAL A 122 0.00 11.95 -8.22
CA VAL A 122 0.02 12.79 -9.40
C VAL A 122 -0.04 11.92 -10.64
N GLU A 123 -0.84 12.33 -11.60
CA GLU A 123 -1.02 11.68 -12.90
C GLU A 123 -0.31 12.49 -13.97
N MET A 124 0.43 11.81 -14.83
CA MET A 124 1.09 12.43 -15.97
C MET A 124 0.08 12.69 -17.09
N ASP A 125 0.07 13.89 -17.65
CA ASP A 125 -0.76 14.18 -18.81
C ASP A 125 -0.18 13.49 -20.07
N THR A 126 -0.66 12.29 -20.31
CA THR A 126 -0.26 11.46 -21.46
C THR A 126 -0.68 12.07 -22.80
N ASN A 127 -1.75 12.91 -22.82
CA ASN A 127 -2.17 13.62 -24.02
C ASN A 127 -1.18 14.74 -24.39
N ALA A 128 -0.68 15.45 -23.38
CA ALA A 128 0.36 16.44 -23.59
C ALA A 128 1.66 15.78 -24.07
N LEU A 129 2.04 14.63 -23.48
CA LEU A 129 3.20 13.84 -23.90
C LEU A 129 3.05 13.36 -25.36
N ALA A 130 1.89 12.83 -25.74
CA ALA A 130 1.61 12.37 -27.09
C ALA A 130 1.58 13.53 -28.12
N ALA A 131 1.11 14.71 -27.72
CA ALA A 131 1.11 15.89 -28.57
C ALA A 131 2.52 16.41 -28.88
N MET A 132 3.46 16.20 -27.96
CA MET A 132 4.90 16.54 -28.16
C MET A 132 5.57 15.59 -29.15
N ASN A 133 5.18 14.31 -29.14
CA ASN A 133 5.77 13.25 -29.97
C ASN A 133 4.98 13.01 -31.25
N ALA A 134 4.17 13.95 -31.73
CA ALA A 134 3.25 13.81 -32.87
C ALA A 134 3.93 13.58 -34.24
N GLY A 135 4.93 12.72 -34.29
CA GLY A 135 5.61 12.22 -35.48
C GLY A 135 5.75 10.69 -35.57
N GLU A 136 5.49 9.94 -34.51
CA GLU A 136 5.69 8.49 -34.48
C GLU A 136 4.42 7.73 -34.10
N THR A 137 3.85 7.04 -35.07
CA THR A 137 2.55 6.32 -35.00
C THR A 137 2.74 4.86 -34.58
N ASN A 138 3.33 4.59 -33.43
CA ASN A 138 3.42 3.20 -32.97
C ASN A 138 3.04 3.05 -31.49
N LYS A 139 1.93 2.36 -31.22
CA LYS A 139 1.33 2.18 -29.88
C LYS A 139 2.26 1.48 -28.87
N TYR A 140 3.25 0.74 -29.32
CA TYR A 140 4.27 0.09 -28.47
C TYR A 140 5.35 1.10 -28.02
N ILE A 141 5.75 2.00 -28.89
CA ILE A 141 6.72 3.07 -28.61
C ILE A 141 6.13 4.03 -27.56
N ALA A 142 4.82 4.35 -27.69
CA ALA A 142 4.12 5.21 -26.73
C ALA A 142 4.11 4.67 -25.29
N SER A 143 4.08 3.35 -25.09
CA SER A 143 4.08 2.76 -23.73
C SER A 143 5.48 2.75 -23.10
N GLU A 144 6.53 2.52 -23.86
CA GLU A 144 7.92 2.61 -23.38
C GLU A 144 8.32 4.05 -23.09
N GLU A 145 7.88 5.00 -23.90
CA GLU A 145 8.11 6.42 -23.69
C GLU A 145 7.39 6.95 -22.46
N THR A 146 6.15 6.51 -22.21
CA THR A 146 5.41 6.85 -20.98
C THR A 146 6.14 6.30 -19.75
N ALA A 147 6.60 5.05 -19.77
CA ALA A 147 7.35 4.47 -18.69
C ALA A 147 8.69 5.19 -18.44
N GLY A 148 9.37 5.60 -19.51
CA GLY A 148 10.59 6.42 -19.44
C GLY A 148 10.33 7.81 -18.85
N ALA A 149 9.23 8.46 -19.26
CA ALA A 149 8.83 9.77 -18.74
C ALA A 149 8.44 9.71 -17.26
N ILE A 150 7.74 8.64 -16.82
CA ILE A 150 7.41 8.42 -15.41
C ILE A 150 8.68 8.19 -14.59
N SER A 151 9.60 7.38 -15.08
CA SER A 151 10.87 7.13 -14.37
C SER A 151 11.67 8.42 -14.19
N GLN A 152 11.70 9.27 -15.21
CA GLN A 152 12.31 10.59 -15.14
C GLN A 152 11.55 11.51 -14.17
N ALA A 153 10.22 11.51 -14.20
CA ALA A 153 9.41 12.32 -13.31
C ALA A 153 9.62 11.93 -11.84
N VAL A 154 9.75 10.64 -11.54
CA VAL A 154 10.10 10.15 -10.20
C VAL A 154 11.45 10.71 -9.73
N GLU A 155 12.46 10.71 -10.59
CA GLU A 155 13.78 11.26 -10.24
C GLU A 155 13.76 12.77 -10.04
N VAL A 156 13.01 13.47 -10.89
CA VAL A 156 12.79 14.92 -10.77
C VAL A 156 12.07 15.26 -9.47
N LEU A 157 10.96 14.57 -9.18
CA LEU A 157 10.20 14.75 -7.95
C LEU A 157 11.05 14.47 -6.72
N ARG A 158 11.91 13.45 -6.77
CA ARG A 158 12.85 13.13 -5.69
C ARG A 158 13.78 14.31 -5.41
N LYS A 159 14.40 14.87 -6.45
CA LYS A 159 15.29 16.03 -6.30
C LYS A 159 14.57 17.26 -5.76
N ARG A 160 13.30 17.47 -6.17
CA ARG A 160 12.48 18.58 -5.65
C ARG A 160 12.12 18.37 -4.18
N VAL A 161 11.74 17.17 -3.84
CA VAL A 161 11.33 16.80 -2.47
C VAL A 161 12.51 16.81 -1.49
N ASP A 162 13.70 16.40 -1.93
CA ASP A 162 14.92 16.42 -1.11
C ASP A 162 15.25 17.83 -0.58
N GLN A 163 14.78 18.88 -1.25
CA GLN A 163 14.99 20.28 -0.82
C GLN A 163 14.13 20.68 0.38
N PHE A 164 13.00 19.99 0.63
CA PHE A 164 12.16 20.26 1.80
C PHE A 164 12.72 19.66 3.09
N GLY A 165 13.83 18.91 3.02
CA GLY A 165 14.42 18.25 4.18
C GLY A 165 13.50 17.18 4.79
N VAL A 166 12.67 16.54 3.97
CA VAL A 166 11.77 15.48 4.41
C VAL A 166 12.57 14.23 4.72
N ALA A 167 12.38 13.70 5.91
CA ALA A 167 12.95 12.41 6.26
C ALA A 167 12.27 11.30 5.44
N GLU A 168 13.05 10.61 4.61
CA GLU A 168 12.63 9.43 3.86
C GLU A 168 11.34 9.59 3.02
N PRO A 169 11.32 10.51 2.05
CA PRO A 169 10.17 10.60 1.16
C PRO A 169 10.03 9.31 0.35
N VAL A 170 8.79 8.82 0.23
CA VAL A 170 8.49 7.68 -0.64
C VAL A 170 7.98 8.21 -1.96
N ILE A 171 8.76 8.04 -3.04
CA ILE A 171 8.37 8.43 -4.40
C ILE A 171 8.48 7.20 -5.27
N GLN A 172 7.35 6.72 -5.78
CA GLN A 172 7.28 5.49 -6.56
C GLN A 172 6.22 5.55 -7.64
N PRO A 173 6.46 4.90 -8.79
CA PRO A 173 5.44 4.75 -9.82
C PRO A 173 4.24 3.95 -9.29
N GLN A 174 3.06 4.35 -9.71
CA GLN A 174 1.80 3.69 -9.39
C GLN A 174 0.98 3.49 -10.67
N GLY A 175 0.84 2.24 -11.13
CA GLY A 175 0.21 1.98 -12.42
C GLY A 175 1.08 2.43 -13.61
N ALA A 176 0.43 2.80 -14.70
CA ALA A 176 1.11 3.14 -15.96
C ALA A 176 1.43 4.64 -16.12
N ASP A 177 0.73 5.51 -15.41
CA ASP A 177 0.72 6.98 -15.62
C ASP A 177 0.72 7.81 -14.33
N GLN A 178 0.77 7.17 -13.16
CA GLN A 178 0.70 7.83 -11.86
C GLN A 178 1.97 7.68 -11.06
N ILE A 179 2.22 8.65 -10.17
CA ILE A 179 3.32 8.64 -9.21
C ILE A 179 2.76 8.95 -7.82
N LEU A 180 3.06 8.06 -6.87
CA LEU A 180 2.80 8.28 -5.46
C LEU A 180 3.97 9.03 -4.83
N VAL A 181 3.69 10.14 -4.17
CA VAL A 181 4.64 10.95 -3.41
C VAL A 181 4.16 11.02 -1.97
N GLN A 182 4.90 10.44 -1.04
CA GLN A 182 4.59 10.51 0.40
C GLN A 182 5.66 11.31 1.12
N LEU A 183 5.24 12.31 1.87
CA LEU A 183 6.07 13.27 2.57
C LEU A 183 5.74 13.24 4.07
N PRO A 184 6.41 12.39 4.84
CA PRO A 184 6.17 12.32 6.28
C PRO A 184 6.71 13.56 7.01
N GLY A 185 6.03 13.96 8.07
CA GLY A 185 6.51 14.97 9.03
C GLY A 185 6.58 16.42 8.53
N LEU A 186 5.87 16.79 7.45
CA LEU A 186 5.82 18.17 6.98
C LEU A 186 4.95 19.09 7.85
N SER A 187 5.35 20.35 7.96
CA SER A 187 4.51 21.40 8.51
C SER A 187 3.46 21.91 7.52
N GLU A 188 2.36 22.49 7.99
CA GLU A 188 1.31 23.04 7.11
C GLU A 188 1.84 24.04 6.08
N ALA A 189 2.75 24.94 6.47
CA ALA A 189 3.34 25.91 5.55
C ALA A 189 4.16 25.24 4.43
N VAL A 190 4.96 24.21 4.78
CA VAL A 190 5.78 23.47 3.82
C VAL A 190 4.92 22.54 2.94
N LYS A 191 3.79 22.03 3.46
CA LYS A 191 2.86 21.21 2.67
C LYS A 191 2.30 21.95 1.46
N GLN A 192 1.88 23.20 1.66
CA GLN A 192 1.34 24.01 0.56
C GLN A 192 2.41 24.27 -0.50
N SER A 193 3.62 24.66 -0.09
CA SER A 193 4.75 24.84 -1.00
C SER A 193 5.13 23.53 -1.72
N ALA A 194 5.13 22.40 -1.02
CA ALA A 194 5.39 21.10 -1.62
C ALA A 194 4.33 20.72 -2.67
N LYS A 195 3.05 20.94 -2.35
CA LYS A 195 1.94 20.72 -3.29
C LYS A 195 2.11 21.53 -4.57
N GLU A 196 2.41 22.83 -4.43
CA GLU A 196 2.63 23.71 -5.56
C GLU A 196 3.85 23.31 -6.39
N GLN A 197 4.97 22.97 -5.76
CA GLN A 197 6.19 22.57 -6.48
C GLN A 197 6.06 21.19 -7.15
N ILE A 198 5.30 20.27 -6.57
CA ILE A 198 5.02 18.97 -7.20
C ILE A 198 4.15 19.16 -8.44
N GLN A 199 3.20 20.07 -8.41
CA GLN A 199 2.30 20.35 -9.53
C GLN A 199 2.96 21.19 -10.64
N LYS A 200 3.90 22.07 -10.30
CA LYS A 200 4.61 22.88 -11.30
C LYS A 200 5.42 21.98 -12.22
N ALA A 201 4.97 21.84 -13.45
CA ALA A 201 5.68 21.07 -14.47
C ALA A 201 7.05 21.71 -14.75
N ALA A 202 7.13 23.03 -14.61
CA ALA A 202 8.24 23.85 -15.07
C ALA A 202 8.61 23.57 -16.52
N TYR A 203 7.59 23.39 -17.28
CA TYR A 203 7.72 23.17 -18.70
C TYR A 203 8.04 24.52 -19.36
N LEU A 204 9.33 24.74 -19.56
CA LEU A 204 9.83 25.93 -20.23
C LEU A 204 9.77 25.74 -21.74
N GLU A 205 9.19 26.70 -22.42
CA GLU A 205 9.13 26.75 -23.87
C GLU A 205 9.60 28.13 -24.38
N PHE A 206 10.30 28.08 -25.50
CA PHE A 206 10.65 29.31 -26.24
C PHE A 206 9.76 29.36 -27.47
N ARG A 207 8.89 30.40 -27.51
CA ARG A 207 7.90 30.57 -28.57
C ARG A 207 8.06 31.93 -29.25
N MET A 208 8.05 31.98 -30.56
CA MET A 208 8.12 33.27 -31.28
C MET A 208 6.85 34.04 -31.11
N VAL A 209 7.01 35.35 -30.78
CA VAL A 209 5.92 36.32 -30.76
C VAL A 209 5.60 36.72 -32.20
N LYS A 210 4.31 36.90 -32.51
CA LYS A 210 3.87 37.35 -33.82
C LYS A 210 4.26 38.83 -34.02
N GLU A 211 4.77 39.19 -35.19
CA GLU A 211 5.26 40.55 -35.46
C GLU A 211 4.19 41.64 -35.25
N ASP A 212 2.95 41.33 -35.61
CA ASP A 212 1.81 42.23 -35.44
C ASP A 212 1.10 42.05 -34.10
N SER A 213 1.73 41.41 -33.11
CA SER A 213 1.11 41.08 -31.81
C SER A 213 0.45 42.28 -31.16
N GLN A 214 1.17 43.41 -31.13
CA GLN A 214 0.65 44.65 -30.54
C GLN A 214 -0.55 45.20 -31.31
N GLN A 215 -0.53 45.18 -32.65
CA GLN A 215 -1.64 45.64 -33.48
C GLN A 215 -2.89 44.77 -33.34
N ILE A 216 -2.69 43.46 -33.18
CA ILE A 216 -3.80 42.50 -32.93
C ILE A 216 -4.46 42.81 -31.59
N MET A 217 -3.68 43.12 -30.57
CA MET A 217 -4.20 43.41 -29.23
C MET A 217 -4.89 44.78 -29.20
N ASP A 218 -4.24 45.82 -29.72
CA ASP A 218 -4.77 47.18 -29.70
C ASP A 218 -6.08 47.30 -30.51
N ASN A 219 -6.21 46.61 -31.62
CA ASN A 219 -7.38 46.63 -32.49
C ASN A 219 -8.37 45.48 -32.23
N HIS A 220 -8.16 44.67 -31.19
CA HIS A 220 -9.00 43.49 -30.87
C HIS A 220 -9.27 42.56 -32.04
N LEU A 221 -8.27 42.35 -32.89
CA LEU A 221 -8.38 41.50 -34.08
C LEU A 221 -8.44 40.01 -33.69
N PRO A 222 -9.09 39.17 -34.48
CA PRO A 222 -9.13 37.74 -34.24
C PRO A 222 -7.72 37.11 -34.31
N ILE A 223 -7.38 36.27 -33.33
CA ILE A 223 -6.07 35.63 -33.27
C ILE A 223 -5.94 34.64 -34.44
N PRO A 224 -4.90 34.73 -35.25
CA PRO A 224 -4.72 33.84 -36.40
C PRO A 224 -4.55 32.37 -36.00
N PRO A 225 -4.96 31.42 -36.86
CA PRO A 225 -4.72 30.03 -36.65
C PRO A 225 -3.24 29.69 -36.38
N GLY A 226 -2.94 28.87 -35.37
CA GLY A 226 -1.56 28.54 -34.99
C GLY A 226 -0.92 29.47 -33.96
N TYR A 227 -1.63 30.51 -33.52
CA TYR A 227 -1.22 31.42 -32.45
C TYR A 227 -2.22 31.40 -31.31
N GLU A 228 -1.78 31.86 -30.13
CA GLU A 228 -2.61 32.06 -28.93
C GLU A 228 -2.16 33.31 -28.18
N LEU A 229 -3.07 33.85 -27.39
CA LEU A 229 -2.79 34.98 -26.51
C LEU A 229 -2.34 34.48 -25.15
N LEU A 230 -1.13 34.83 -24.75
CA LEU A 230 -0.64 34.56 -23.40
C LEU A 230 -0.51 35.89 -22.64
N ARG A 231 -0.71 35.77 -21.29
CA ARG A 231 -0.70 36.93 -20.39
C ARG A 231 0.30 36.70 -19.28
N HIS A 232 1.00 37.77 -18.91
CA HIS A 232 1.78 37.85 -17.68
C HIS A 232 1.18 38.90 -16.78
N VAL A 233 0.89 38.55 -15.54
CA VAL A 233 0.31 39.46 -14.55
C VAL A 233 1.36 39.74 -13.49
N GLU A 234 1.96 40.92 -13.52
CA GLU A 234 2.98 41.33 -12.57
C GLU A 234 2.33 42.14 -11.42
N PRO A 235 2.31 41.63 -10.17
CA PRO A 235 1.79 42.38 -9.05
C PRO A 235 2.63 43.64 -8.78
N GLN A 236 1.98 44.80 -8.58
CA GLN A 236 2.68 46.05 -8.29
C GLN A 236 2.63 46.35 -6.78
N PRO A 237 3.74 46.90 -6.19
CA PRO A 237 3.72 47.34 -4.79
C PRO A 237 2.75 48.52 -4.60
N ASN A 238 2.29 48.74 -3.36
CA ASN A 238 1.42 49.86 -2.96
C ASN A 238 -0.03 49.81 -3.49
N ASN A 239 -0.62 48.62 -3.66
CA ASN A 239 -2.00 48.43 -4.14
C ASN A 239 -2.30 49.08 -5.50
N LEU A 240 -1.29 49.33 -6.32
CA LEU A 240 -1.49 49.71 -7.72
C LEU A 240 -2.05 48.52 -8.52
N PRO A 241 -2.86 48.79 -9.56
CA PRO A 241 -3.38 47.72 -10.41
C PRO A 241 -2.22 46.89 -11.00
N PRO A 242 -2.33 45.55 -11.11
CA PRO A 242 -1.26 44.75 -11.65
C PRO A 242 -0.92 45.13 -13.08
N LYS A 243 0.35 45.12 -13.42
CA LYS A 243 0.80 45.31 -14.80
C LYS A 243 0.54 44.05 -15.58
N ILE A 244 -0.24 44.11 -16.63
CA ILE A 244 -0.55 42.98 -17.50
C ILE A 244 0.28 43.15 -18.78
N GLU A 245 1.16 42.18 -19.03
CA GLU A 245 1.86 42.04 -20.30
C GLU A 245 1.19 40.95 -21.11
N GLU A 246 0.80 41.26 -22.34
CA GLU A 246 0.14 40.29 -23.22
C GLU A 246 0.98 40.12 -24.50
N ALA A 247 1.02 38.90 -25.04
CA ALA A 247 1.66 38.63 -26.31
C ALA A 247 0.93 37.53 -27.09
N VAL A 248 0.79 37.72 -28.39
CA VAL A 248 0.28 36.70 -29.31
C VAL A 248 1.47 35.84 -29.76
N VAL A 249 1.55 34.62 -29.26
CA VAL A 249 2.65 33.68 -29.46
C VAL A 249 2.26 32.47 -30.30
N LYS A 250 3.23 31.86 -30.97
CA LYS A 250 2.98 30.53 -31.61
C LYS A 250 2.51 29.50 -30.61
N LYS A 251 1.57 28.64 -31.00
CA LYS A 251 1.08 27.53 -30.13
C LYS A 251 2.13 26.44 -29.87
N ARG A 252 3.12 26.33 -30.73
CA ARG A 252 4.19 25.34 -30.60
C ARG A 252 5.54 26.02 -30.35
N PRO A 253 6.41 25.41 -29.54
CA PRO A 253 7.77 25.92 -29.33
C PRO A 253 8.57 25.92 -30.65
N GLU A 254 9.46 26.85 -30.79
CA GLU A 254 10.29 27.00 -31.99
C GLU A 254 11.39 25.93 -32.01
N ASN A 255 11.51 25.15 -33.11
CA ASN A 255 12.51 24.10 -33.30
C ASN A 255 12.63 23.10 -32.13
N GLY A 256 11.54 22.85 -31.40
CA GLY A 256 11.57 21.97 -30.23
C GLY A 256 12.40 22.51 -29.06
N LEU A 257 12.47 23.85 -28.92
CA LEU A 257 13.08 24.48 -27.75
C LEU A 257 12.17 24.43 -26.55
N HIS A 258 12.29 23.39 -25.76
CA HIS A 258 11.55 23.15 -24.52
C HIS A 258 12.50 22.73 -23.38
N GLY A 259 11.97 22.59 -22.17
CA GLY A 259 12.73 22.51 -20.93
C GLY A 259 13.81 21.43 -20.83
N ASP A 260 13.77 20.36 -21.61
CA ASP A 260 14.76 19.27 -21.63
C ASP A 260 16.15 19.74 -22.19
N ILE A 261 16.18 20.91 -22.82
CA ILE A 261 17.43 21.53 -23.32
C ILE A 261 18.20 22.26 -22.22
N ILE A 262 17.64 22.50 -21.05
CA ILE A 262 18.30 23.18 -19.94
C ILE A 262 19.27 22.18 -19.26
N LYS A 263 20.52 22.57 -19.16
CA LYS A 263 21.59 21.85 -18.46
C LYS A 263 21.70 22.29 -17.00
N ASN A 264 21.58 23.60 -16.76
CA ASN A 264 21.69 24.20 -15.44
C ASN A 264 20.90 25.50 -15.34
N ALA A 265 20.45 25.86 -14.15
CA ALA A 265 19.87 27.19 -13.87
C ALA A 265 20.27 27.59 -12.44
N ARG A 266 20.58 28.85 -12.22
CA ARG A 266 21.00 29.40 -10.94
C ARG A 266 20.46 30.79 -10.73
N VAL A 267 20.28 31.18 -9.49
CA VAL A 267 19.97 32.57 -9.14
C VAL A 267 21.25 33.35 -9.14
N ASP A 268 21.23 34.52 -9.79
CA ASP A 268 22.28 35.54 -9.76
C ASP A 268 21.66 36.89 -9.44
N ARG A 269 22.49 37.91 -9.33
CA ARG A 269 22.03 39.29 -9.11
C ARG A 269 22.23 40.14 -10.37
N GLY A 270 21.17 40.79 -10.80
CA GLY A 270 21.20 41.72 -11.88
C GLY A 270 21.95 43.02 -11.53
N ASN A 271 22.09 43.89 -12.49
CA ASN A 271 22.87 45.11 -12.35
C ASN A 271 22.35 46.08 -11.27
N MET A 272 21.07 46.01 -10.91
CA MET A 272 20.44 46.80 -9.85
C MET A 272 20.30 46.00 -8.52
N GLY A 273 20.90 44.81 -8.44
CA GLY A 273 20.83 43.92 -7.27
C GLY A 273 19.59 43.03 -7.17
N GLU A 274 18.68 43.14 -8.16
CA GLU A 274 17.51 42.28 -8.27
C GLU A 274 17.89 40.82 -8.53
N PRO A 275 17.15 39.83 -8.00
CA PRO A 275 17.35 38.43 -8.33
C PRO A 275 17.01 38.17 -9.80
N ILE A 276 17.93 37.55 -10.52
CA ILE A 276 17.76 37.05 -11.88
C ILE A 276 18.07 35.54 -11.92
N ILE A 277 17.58 34.86 -12.94
CA ILE A 277 17.84 33.44 -13.13
C ILE A 277 18.68 33.22 -14.38
N ASP A 278 19.92 32.86 -14.19
CA ASP A 278 20.82 32.45 -15.29
C ASP A 278 20.52 30.99 -15.63
N PHE A 279 20.39 30.67 -16.91
CA PHE A 279 20.29 29.32 -17.38
C PHE A 279 21.35 28.98 -18.43
N GLU A 280 21.78 27.73 -18.43
CA GLU A 280 22.71 27.13 -19.39
C GLU A 280 22.02 25.98 -20.10
N LEU A 281 22.03 26.00 -21.44
CA LEU A 281 21.49 24.93 -22.28
C LEU A 281 22.51 23.83 -22.48
N ASN A 282 22.06 22.62 -22.76
CA ASN A 282 22.93 21.54 -23.22
C ASN A 282 23.39 21.78 -24.66
N ASP A 283 24.38 21.01 -25.13
CA ASP A 283 25.01 21.23 -26.46
C ASP A 283 24.00 21.20 -27.62
N ASN A 284 22.97 20.41 -27.52
CA ASN A 284 21.91 20.28 -28.52
C ASN A 284 20.96 21.50 -28.48
N GLY A 285 20.60 21.88 -27.26
CA GLY A 285 19.81 23.12 -27.02
C GLY A 285 20.56 24.36 -27.46
N ALA A 286 21.83 24.49 -27.15
CA ALA A 286 22.64 25.64 -27.56
C ALA A 286 22.71 25.79 -29.08
N LYS A 287 22.89 24.69 -29.83
CA LYS A 287 22.87 24.74 -31.30
C LYS A 287 21.51 25.20 -31.85
N ARG A 288 20.41 24.58 -31.37
CA ARG A 288 19.05 24.95 -31.81
C ARG A 288 18.69 26.38 -31.42
N PHE A 289 19.06 26.78 -30.21
CA PHE A 289 18.83 28.13 -29.73
C PHE A 289 19.62 29.17 -30.52
N GLY A 290 20.89 28.87 -30.87
CA GLY A 290 21.73 29.64 -31.75
C GLY A 290 21.13 29.82 -33.14
N GLU A 291 20.58 28.78 -33.75
CA GLU A 291 19.89 28.84 -35.03
C GLU A 291 18.63 29.72 -34.98
N VAL A 292 17.80 29.51 -33.94
CA VAL A 292 16.56 30.29 -33.76
C VAL A 292 16.88 31.77 -33.54
N THR A 293 17.83 32.10 -32.67
CA THR A 293 18.19 33.50 -32.38
C THR A 293 18.85 34.17 -33.55
N ARG A 294 19.71 33.48 -34.31
CA ARG A 294 20.35 34.00 -35.53
C ARG A 294 19.33 34.34 -36.61
N ASN A 295 18.32 33.50 -36.80
CA ASN A 295 17.31 33.69 -37.85
C ASN A 295 16.21 34.71 -37.47
N ASN A 296 16.17 35.17 -36.22
CA ASN A 296 15.09 36.04 -35.71
C ASN A 296 15.62 37.26 -34.92
N ILE A 297 16.79 37.80 -35.31
CA ILE A 297 17.33 38.99 -34.70
C ILE A 297 16.33 40.15 -34.90
N GLY A 298 16.08 40.96 -33.86
CA GLY A 298 15.13 42.06 -33.83
C GLY A 298 13.69 41.64 -33.52
N ARG A 299 13.39 40.32 -33.43
CA ARG A 299 12.05 39.81 -33.09
C ARG A 299 11.98 39.45 -31.62
N GLN A 300 10.78 39.35 -31.08
CA GLN A 300 10.54 38.93 -29.70
C GLN A 300 10.43 37.40 -29.58
N LEU A 301 11.16 36.86 -28.60
CA LEU A 301 11.10 35.44 -28.23
C LEU A 301 10.45 35.33 -26.84
N ALA A 302 9.23 34.85 -26.80
CA ALA A 302 8.52 34.64 -25.54
C ALA A 302 9.11 33.45 -24.78
N ILE A 303 9.38 33.69 -23.52
CA ILE A 303 9.70 32.66 -22.52
C ILE A 303 8.38 32.27 -21.86
N VAL A 304 7.91 31.08 -22.14
CA VAL A 304 6.63 30.55 -21.64
C VAL A 304 6.94 29.46 -20.63
N LEU A 305 6.36 29.54 -19.44
CA LEU A 305 6.51 28.57 -18.37
C LEU A 305 5.13 28.09 -17.99
N ASP A 306 4.93 26.74 -18.07
CA ASP A 306 3.64 26.09 -17.77
C ASP A 306 2.43 26.73 -18.49
N GLY A 307 2.64 27.15 -19.74
CA GLY A 307 1.61 27.81 -20.57
C GLY A 307 1.32 29.28 -20.23
N GLN A 308 2.07 29.89 -19.31
CA GLN A 308 1.97 31.31 -18.98
C GLN A 308 3.15 32.08 -19.57
N LEU A 309 2.89 33.26 -20.07
CA LEU A 309 3.95 34.18 -20.54
C LEU A 309 4.76 34.66 -19.32
N TYR A 310 6.07 34.47 -19.37
CA TYR A 310 6.95 34.95 -18.33
C TYR A 310 7.65 36.29 -18.72
N SER A 311 8.20 36.30 -19.91
CA SER A 311 8.75 37.51 -20.54
C SER A 311 8.85 37.30 -22.04
N ALA A 312 8.94 38.37 -22.80
CA ALA A 312 9.10 38.33 -24.25
C ALA A 312 10.23 39.28 -24.72
N PRO A 313 11.50 38.99 -24.38
CA PRO A 313 12.62 39.84 -24.74
C PRO A 313 12.84 39.88 -26.26
N VAL A 314 13.39 41.00 -26.74
CA VAL A 314 13.85 41.12 -28.13
C VAL A 314 15.22 40.47 -28.28
N ILE A 315 15.36 39.62 -29.30
CA ILE A 315 16.65 39.02 -29.68
C ILE A 315 17.59 40.07 -30.23
N GLN A 316 18.62 40.42 -29.47
CA GLN A 316 19.58 41.46 -29.89
C GLN A 316 20.71 40.90 -30.78
N SER A 317 21.12 39.66 -30.54
CA SER A 317 22.18 38.96 -31.27
C SER A 317 21.96 37.46 -31.22
N ALA A 318 22.69 36.70 -32.08
CA ALA A 318 22.68 35.26 -32.01
C ALA A 318 23.33 34.75 -30.71
N ILE A 319 22.66 33.84 -30.01
CA ILE A 319 23.13 33.27 -28.73
C ILE A 319 23.61 31.86 -28.97
N GLU A 320 24.88 31.73 -29.37
CA GLU A 320 25.49 30.42 -29.73
C GLU A 320 26.01 29.66 -28.52
N THR A 321 26.29 30.38 -27.41
CA THR A 321 26.80 29.77 -26.17
C THR A 321 25.77 29.01 -25.38
N GLY A 322 24.48 29.18 -25.69
CA GLY A 322 23.38 28.54 -24.96
C GLY A 322 23.12 29.13 -23.56
N ASN A 323 23.74 30.27 -23.21
CA ASN A 323 23.51 30.94 -21.94
C ASN A 323 22.46 32.02 -22.11
N GLY A 324 21.51 32.09 -21.17
CA GLY A 324 20.48 33.12 -21.16
C GLY A 324 20.11 33.52 -19.74
N GLN A 325 19.38 34.64 -19.63
CA GLN A 325 18.90 35.13 -18.35
C GLN A 325 17.40 35.34 -18.38
N ILE A 326 16.74 34.95 -17.30
CA ILE A 326 15.33 35.26 -17.06
C ILE A 326 15.30 36.39 -16.04
N THR A 327 14.85 37.56 -16.51
CA THR A 327 14.73 38.78 -15.70
C THR A 327 13.26 38.97 -15.34
N GLY A 328 12.99 39.40 -14.12
CA GLY A 328 11.66 39.67 -13.58
C GLY A 328 11.76 40.26 -12.17
N ARG A 329 10.63 40.69 -11.62
CA ARG A 329 10.58 41.09 -10.21
C ARG A 329 10.35 39.91 -9.29
N PHE A 330 11.40 39.10 -9.10
CA PHE A 330 11.37 37.97 -8.21
C PHE A 330 11.70 38.38 -6.78
N THR A 331 11.02 37.74 -5.83
CA THR A 331 11.61 37.64 -4.52
C THR A 331 12.79 36.65 -4.56
N PRO A 332 13.76 36.69 -3.63
CA PRO A 332 14.86 35.73 -3.59
C PRO A 332 14.36 34.28 -3.53
N GLU A 333 13.27 34.06 -2.82
CA GLU A 333 12.62 32.75 -2.67
C GLU A 333 12.02 32.26 -3.99
N GLU A 334 11.25 33.09 -4.69
CA GLU A 334 10.65 32.77 -5.99
C GLU A 334 11.72 32.50 -7.05
N ALA A 335 12.81 33.31 -7.09
CA ALA A 335 13.93 33.08 -7.99
C ALA A 335 14.60 31.72 -7.73
N GLN A 336 14.79 31.38 -6.46
CA GLN A 336 15.40 30.11 -6.06
C GLN A 336 14.50 28.92 -6.41
N GLU A 337 13.20 29.03 -6.18
CA GLU A 337 12.23 28.01 -6.57
C GLU A 337 12.22 27.80 -8.07
N LEU A 338 12.17 28.88 -8.85
CA LEU A 338 12.14 28.77 -10.29
C LEU A 338 13.45 28.21 -10.88
N ALA A 339 14.61 28.63 -10.35
CA ALA A 339 15.88 28.05 -10.77
C ALA A 339 15.97 26.54 -10.47
N ASN A 340 15.45 26.12 -9.32
CA ASN A 340 15.42 24.69 -8.96
C ASN A 340 14.52 23.87 -9.88
N VAL A 341 13.38 24.43 -10.22
CA VAL A 341 12.39 23.80 -11.10
C VAL A 341 12.92 23.71 -12.53
N LEU A 342 13.60 24.75 -13.01
CA LEU A 342 14.24 24.79 -14.34
C LEU A 342 15.42 23.80 -14.46
N ARG A 343 16.16 23.53 -13.38
CA ARG A 343 17.22 22.50 -13.38
C ARG A 343 16.68 21.09 -13.60
N ASN A 344 15.43 20.86 -13.23
CA ASN A 344 14.83 19.54 -13.24
C ASN A 344 13.45 19.62 -13.89
N PRO A 345 13.38 19.83 -15.21
CA PRO A 345 12.13 19.95 -15.93
C PRO A 345 11.45 18.59 -16.05
N LEU A 346 10.12 18.59 -16.03
CA LEU A 346 9.31 17.42 -16.34
C LEU A 346 9.05 17.36 -17.86
N ARG A 347 8.96 16.17 -18.42
CA ARG A 347 8.61 15.99 -19.85
C ARG A 347 7.14 16.27 -20.12
N ALA A 348 6.28 16.11 -19.14
CA ALA A 348 4.86 16.42 -19.23
C ALA A 348 4.34 16.94 -17.89
N PRO A 349 3.27 17.77 -17.90
CA PRO A 349 2.66 18.26 -16.66
C PRO A 349 2.11 17.12 -15.81
N LEU A 350 2.20 17.31 -14.49
CA LEU A 350 1.63 16.41 -13.51
C LEU A 350 0.36 17.04 -12.93
N LYS A 351 -0.72 16.27 -12.94
CA LYS A 351 -2.00 16.67 -12.35
C LYS A 351 -2.18 15.96 -11.01
N LEU A 352 -2.49 16.71 -9.97
CA LEU A 352 -2.85 16.14 -8.69
C LEU A 352 -4.22 15.47 -8.80
N VAL A 353 -4.27 14.17 -8.54
CA VAL A 353 -5.50 13.37 -8.62
C VAL A 353 -5.98 12.89 -7.26
N TYR A 354 -5.06 12.83 -6.29
CA TYR A 354 -5.35 12.36 -4.94
C TYR A 354 -4.43 13.09 -3.95
N ALA A 355 -4.99 13.55 -2.85
CA ALA A 355 -4.22 14.07 -1.72
C ALA A 355 -4.74 13.46 -0.42
N TYR A 356 -3.83 13.09 0.46
CA TYR A 356 -4.11 12.48 1.74
C TYR A 356 -3.21 13.07 2.81
N ASP A 357 -3.79 13.59 3.85
CA ASP A 357 -3.09 14.25 4.94
C ASP A 357 -3.46 13.66 6.29
N VAL A 358 -2.48 13.37 7.12
CA VAL A 358 -2.66 12.73 8.43
C VAL A 358 -1.89 13.51 9.48
N ASP A 359 -2.58 13.90 10.55
CA ASP A 359 -1.94 14.49 11.73
C ASP A 359 -1.06 13.41 12.43
N PRO A 360 0.18 13.74 12.81
CA PRO A 360 1.09 12.80 13.49
C PRO A 360 0.53 12.21 14.79
N THR A 361 -0.41 12.89 15.46
CA THR A 361 -1.05 12.37 16.68
C THR A 361 -1.92 11.16 16.40
N LEU A 362 -2.67 11.19 15.29
CA LEU A 362 -3.49 10.07 14.83
C LEU A 362 -2.62 8.86 14.48
N GLY A 363 -1.48 9.09 13.83
CA GLY A 363 -0.51 8.04 13.51
C GLY A 363 0.05 7.37 14.76
N LYS A 364 0.46 8.14 15.77
CA LYS A 364 0.95 7.61 17.06
C LYS A 364 -0.10 6.76 17.78
N ASP A 365 -1.35 7.19 17.82
CA ASP A 365 -2.45 6.42 18.41
C ASP A 365 -2.71 5.13 17.63
N SER A 366 -2.69 5.21 16.31
CA SER A 366 -2.84 4.06 15.42
C SER A 366 -1.71 3.03 15.59
N ILE A 367 -0.45 3.48 15.69
CA ILE A 367 0.69 2.61 16.01
C ILE A 367 0.48 1.92 17.34
N ARG A 368 0.12 2.67 18.39
CA ARG A 368 -0.09 2.12 19.73
C ARG A 368 -1.19 1.05 19.73
N SER A 369 -2.29 1.32 19.05
CA SER A 369 -3.42 0.39 18.92
C SER A 369 -3.03 -0.83 18.08
N GLY A 370 -2.37 -0.65 16.95
CA GLY A 370 -1.88 -1.73 16.10
C GLY A 370 -0.86 -2.64 16.79
N ILE A 371 0.10 -2.07 17.53
CA ILE A 371 1.08 -2.83 18.33
C ILE A 371 0.39 -3.61 19.44
N LYS A 372 -0.54 -2.99 20.19
CA LYS A 372 -1.32 -3.68 21.22
C LYS A 372 -2.10 -4.86 20.63
N ALA A 373 -2.81 -4.65 19.53
CA ALA A 373 -3.56 -5.70 18.84
C ALA A 373 -2.63 -6.84 18.39
N SER A 374 -1.43 -6.49 17.89
CA SER A 374 -0.40 -7.46 17.47
C SER A 374 0.09 -8.30 18.64
N ILE A 375 0.47 -7.66 19.74
CA ILE A 375 0.95 -8.36 20.94
C ILE A 375 -0.13 -9.29 21.50
N TYR A 376 -1.36 -8.80 21.67
CA TYR A 376 -2.45 -9.63 22.16
C TYR A 376 -2.76 -10.79 21.19
N GLY A 377 -2.76 -10.53 19.88
CA GLY A 377 -2.94 -11.57 18.86
C GLY A 377 -1.90 -12.67 18.97
N VAL A 378 -0.62 -12.30 19.04
CA VAL A 378 0.48 -13.28 19.22
C VAL A 378 0.36 -14.02 20.54
N VAL A 379 0.09 -13.33 21.64
CA VAL A 379 -0.02 -13.95 22.99
C VAL A 379 -1.19 -14.92 23.05
N PHE A 380 -2.38 -14.54 22.57
CA PHE A 380 -3.55 -15.44 22.65
C PHE A 380 -3.42 -16.63 21.72
N VAL A 381 -2.91 -16.46 20.49
CA VAL A 381 -2.64 -17.57 19.58
C VAL A 381 -1.56 -18.48 20.15
N SER A 382 -0.48 -17.94 20.69
CA SER A 382 0.60 -18.72 21.32
C SER A 382 0.11 -19.49 22.55
N ALA A 383 -0.70 -18.86 23.41
CA ALA A 383 -1.30 -19.51 24.57
C ALA A 383 -2.24 -20.65 24.14
N PHE A 384 -3.10 -20.40 23.13
CA PHE A 384 -3.96 -21.43 22.59
C PHE A 384 -3.16 -22.64 22.08
N MET A 385 -2.10 -22.41 21.29
CA MET A 385 -1.23 -23.46 20.78
C MET A 385 -0.52 -24.24 21.90
N LEU A 386 -0.03 -23.54 22.91
CA LEU A 386 0.64 -24.18 24.05
C LEU A 386 -0.33 -25.04 24.85
N ILE A 387 -1.54 -24.55 25.09
CA ILE A 387 -2.57 -25.31 25.85
C ILE A 387 -3.02 -26.52 25.06
N TYR A 388 -3.32 -26.37 23.76
CA TYR A 388 -3.90 -27.46 22.96
C TYR A 388 -2.89 -28.52 22.54
N TYR A 389 -1.69 -28.11 22.07
CA TYR A 389 -0.66 -29.01 21.54
C TYR A 389 0.52 -29.25 22.48
N LEU A 390 0.57 -28.60 23.64
CA LEU A 390 1.62 -28.76 24.66
C LEU A 390 3.03 -28.63 24.08
N ILE A 391 3.83 -29.70 24.09
CA ILE A 391 5.21 -29.70 23.59
C ILE A 391 5.26 -29.35 22.08
N ALA A 392 4.33 -29.88 21.29
CA ALA A 392 4.24 -29.52 19.88
C ALA A 392 3.86 -28.01 19.72
N GLY A 393 3.00 -27.49 20.60
CA GLY A 393 2.66 -26.08 20.66
C GLY A 393 3.87 -25.18 20.99
N LEU A 394 4.78 -25.65 21.85
CA LEU A 394 6.03 -24.92 22.10
C LEU A 394 6.90 -24.83 20.85
N ALA A 395 7.01 -25.93 20.08
CA ALA A 395 7.74 -25.91 18.81
C ALA A 395 7.09 -24.96 17.78
N ALA A 396 5.73 -24.92 17.73
CA ALA A 396 5.01 -23.98 16.89
C ALA A 396 5.24 -22.53 17.31
N ASN A 397 5.28 -22.22 18.61
CA ASN A 397 5.54 -20.87 19.11
C ASN A 397 6.96 -20.40 18.79
N VAL A 398 7.96 -21.28 18.88
CA VAL A 398 9.33 -20.95 18.42
C VAL A 398 9.32 -20.62 16.91
N ALA A 399 8.65 -21.45 16.10
CA ALA A 399 8.53 -21.20 14.66
C ALA A 399 7.78 -19.89 14.35
N LEU A 400 6.77 -19.56 15.15
CA LEU A 400 6.04 -18.30 15.05
C LEU A 400 6.92 -17.09 15.33
N ILE A 401 7.74 -17.13 16.37
CA ILE A 401 8.71 -16.06 16.69
C ILE A 401 9.71 -15.90 15.52
N VAL A 402 10.24 -17.02 15.03
CA VAL A 402 11.15 -17.01 13.87
C VAL A 402 10.45 -16.43 12.63
N ASN A 403 9.17 -16.77 12.41
CA ASN A 403 8.37 -16.20 11.32
C ASN A 403 8.28 -14.67 11.38
N VAL A 404 7.96 -14.13 12.56
CA VAL A 404 7.88 -12.66 12.77
C VAL A 404 9.24 -12.01 12.53
N ILE A 405 10.33 -12.61 13.01
CA ILE A 405 11.69 -12.08 12.79
C ILE A 405 12.04 -12.07 11.29
N ILE A 406 11.72 -13.14 10.56
CA ILE A 406 11.95 -13.21 9.11
C ILE A 406 11.09 -12.18 8.38
N LEU A 407 9.81 -12.07 8.75
CA LEU A 407 8.89 -11.09 8.16
C LEU A 407 9.47 -9.67 8.28
N LEU A 408 9.86 -9.27 9.49
CA LEU A 408 10.45 -7.95 9.75
C LEU A 408 11.77 -7.77 9.00
N GLY A 409 12.67 -8.75 9.02
CA GLY A 409 13.96 -8.70 8.33
C GLY A 409 13.82 -8.53 6.83
N VAL A 410 12.94 -9.32 6.20
CA VAL A 410 12.69 -9.23 4.75
C VAL A 410 12.02 -7.90 4.39
N MET A 411 11.04 -7.42 5.19
CA MET A 411 10.40 -6.11 4.98
C MET A 411 11.45 -4.99 4.98
N CYS A 412 12.37 -4.99 5.96
CA CYS A 412 13.46 -4.01 6.03
C CYS A 412 14.42 -4.12 4.85
N SER A 413 14.80 -5.35 4.45
CA SER A 413 15.72 -5.59 3.34
C SER A 413 15.17 -5.11 1.99
N VAL A 414 13.88 -5.35 1.74
CA VAL A 414 13.20 -4.88 0.53
C VAL A 414 12.91 -3.37 0.57
N GLY A 415 13.12 -2.72 1.72
CA GLY A 415 12.82 -1.30 1.93
C GLY A 415 11.32 -0.99 1.88
N SER A 416 10.47 -1.95 2.20
CA SER A 416 9.02 -1.79 2.22
C SER A 416 8.56 -1.01 3.44
N THR A 417 7.55 -0.14 3.27
CA THR A 417 6.98 0.64 4.36
C THR A 417 5.91 -0.16 5.11
N PHE A 418 5.92 -0.07 6.44
CA PHE A 418 4.85 -0.60 7.29
C PHE A 418 3.68 0.36 7.29
N THR A 419 2.55 -0.08 6.77
CA THR A 419 1.26 0.65 6.76
C THR A 419 0.31 0.06 7.80
N LEU A 420 -0.76 0.77 8.16
CA LEU A 420 -1.80 0.24 9.07
C LEU A 420 -2.39 -1.09 8.57
N PRO A 421 -2.81 -1.20 7.30
CA PRO A 421 -3.21 -2.49 6.76
C PRO A 421 -2.08 -3.52 6.74
N GLY A 422 -0.81 -3.08 6.55
CA GLY A 422 0.36 -3.95 6.61
C GLY A 422 0.57 -4.57 7.99
N ILE A 423 0.37 -3.79 9.08
CA ILE A 423 0.38 -4.33 10.45
C ILE A 423 -0.74 -5.36 10.63
N ALA A 424 -1.96 -5.06 10.16
CA ALA A 424 -3.06 -6.02 10.21
C ALA A 424 -2.72 -7.31 9.44
N GLY A 425 -2.09 -7.20 8.27
CA GLY A 425 -1.55 -8.33 7.50
C GLY A 425 -0.51 -9.14 8.28
N GLY A 426 0.40 -8.48 9.00
CA GLY A 426 1.37 -9.13 9.88
C GLY A 426 0.71 -9.94 10.99
N VAL A 427 -0.29 -9.39 11.67
CA VAL A 427 -1.05 -10.12 12.72
C VAL A 427 -1.85 -11.27 12.13
N LEU A 428 -2.43 -11.07 10.96
CA LEU A 428 -3.15 -12.12 10.26
C LEU A 428 -2.23 -13.28 9.87
N THR A 429 -1.01 -12.98 9.42
CA THR A 429 -0.03 -14.02 9.09
C THR A 429 0.41 -14.82 10.31
N VAL A 430 0.36 -14.27 11.52
CA VAL A 430 0.56 -15.01 12.78
C VAL A 430 -0.50 -16.10 12.94
N GLY A 431 -1.76 -15.77 12.73
CA GLY A 431 -2.85 -16.76 12.75
C GLY A 431 -2.69 -17.85 11.68
N MET A 432 -2.34 -17.45 10.45
CA MET A 432 -2.14 -18.36 9.33
C MET A 432 -0.86 -19.19 9.43
N ALA A 433 0.22 -18.66 10.04
CA ALA A 433 1.46 -19.42 10.23
C ALA A 433 1.30 -20.62 11.14
N VAL A 434 0.33 -20.55 12.04
CA VAL A 434 -0.02 -21.65 12.93
C VAL A 434 -0.82 -22.74 12.20
N ASP A 435 -1.60 -22.41 11.16
CA ASP A 435 -2.44 -23.34 10.41
C ASP A 435 -1.64 -24.52 9.83
N ALA A 436 -0.48 -24.22 9.21
CA ALA A 436 0.41 -25.28 8.70
C ALA A 436 0.90 -26.21 9.81
N ASN A 437 1.20 -25.68 11.00
CA ASN A 437 1.62 -26.47 12.15
C ASN A 437 0.48 -27.36 12.68
N VAL A 438 -0.73 -26.80 12.78
CA VAL A 438 -1.94 -27.55 13.14
C VAL A 438 -2.11 -28.75 12.20
N LEU A 439 -1.98 -28.53 10.90
CA LEU A 439 -2.10 -29.56 9.88
C LEU A 439 -1.09 -30.69 10.06
N ILE A 440 0.17 -30.34 10.31
CA ILE A 440 1.23 -31.29 10.55
C ILE A 440 0.93 -32.09 11.84
N TYR A 441 0.54 -31.43 12.93
CA TYR A 441 0.33 -32.06 14.23
C TYR A 441 -0.88 -32.98 14.22
N GLU A 442 -1.96 -32.60 13.57
CA GLU A 442 -3.12 -33.48 13.39
C GLU A 442 -2.76 -34.74 12.58
N ARG A 443 -1.95 -34.58 11.51
CA ARG A 443 -1.45 -35.73 10.76
C ARG A 443 -0.50 -36.64 11.58
N ILE A 444 0.39 -36.04 12.39
CA ILE A 444 1.24 -36.81 13.32
C ILE A 444 0.36 -37.58 14.31
N ARG A 445 -0.70 -36.97 14.84
CA ARG A 445 -1.65 -37.59 15.75
C ARG A 445 -2.37 -38.78 15.11
N GLU A 446 -2.83 -38.64 13.87
CA GLU A 446 -3.43 -39.72 13.09
C GLU A 446 -2.46 -40.90 12.91
N GLU A 447 -1.18 -40.63 12.62
CA GLU A 447 -0.17 -41.66 12.41
C GLU A 447 0.25 -42.37 13.74
N LEU A 448 0.26 -41.60 14.85
CA LEU A 448 0.44 -42.19 16.19
C LEU A 448 -0.73 -43.09 16.58
N ALA A 449 -1.97 -42.69 16.29
CA ALA A 449 -3.16 -43.50 16.53
C ALA A 449 -3.17 -44.82 15.73
N LYS A 450 -2.44 -44.87 14.60
CA LYS A 450 -2.22 -46.11 13.82
C LYS A 450 -1.11 -47.02 14.38
N GLY A 451 -0.52 -46.67 15.54
CA GLY A 451 0.51 -47.47 16.20
C GLY A 451 1.93 -47.26 15.66
N LYS A 452 2.21 -46.24 14.88
CA LYS A 452 3.58 -45.93 14.43
C LYS A 452 4.45 -45.45 15.58
N SER A 453 5.75 -45.74 15.52
CA SER A 453 6.72 -45.14 16.43
C SER A 453 6.72 -43.60 16.31
N LEU A 454 7.08 -42.88 17.38
CA LEU A 454 7.06 -41.42 17.41
C LEU A 454 7.86 -40.80 16.24
N ARG A 455 9.08 -41.27 15.97
CA ARG A 455 9.90 -40.83 14.84
C ARG A 455 9.24 -41.16 13.49
N GLY A 456 8.64 -42.34 13.37
CA GLY A 456 7.90 -42.74 12.17
C GLY A 456 6.66 -41.90 11.93
N ALA A 457 5.90 -41.58 12.98
CA ALA A 457 4.72 -40.75 12.91
C ALA A 457 5.04 -39.31 12.56
N ILE A 458 6.10 -38.73 13.13
CA ILE A 458 6.56 -37.36 12.77
C ILE A 458 6.95 -37.32 11.29
N ASN A 459 7.81 -38.23 10.81
CA ASN A 459 8.22 -38.24 9.40
C ASN A 459 7.04 -38.41 8.44
N ALA A 460 6.12 -39.31 8.76
CA ALA A 460 4.92 -39.57 7.95
C ALA A 460 3.96 -38.37 7.98
N GLY A 461 3.81 -37.70 9.14
CA GLY A 461 2.98 -36.51 9.29
C GLY A 461 3.45 -35.38 8.41
N TYR A 462 4.74 -35.04 8.44
CA TYR A 462 5.32 -34.02 7.55
C TYR A 462 5.20 -34.37 6.07
N ALA A 463 5.48 -35.62 5.70
CA ALA A 463 5.39 -36.04 4.29
C ALA A 463 3.96 -35.96 3.74
N ARG A 464 2.95 -36.36 4.54
CA ARG A 464 1.54 -36.31 4.12
C ARG A 464 0.93 -34.91 4.16
N ALA A 465 1.34 -34.09 5.13
CA ALA A 465 0.85 -32.72 5.23
C ALA A 465 1.43 -31.78 4.17
N PHE A 466 2.63 -32.07 3.63
CA PHE A 466 3.37 -31.20 2.73
C PHE A 466 2.54 -30.73 1.53
N GLY A 467 1.90 -31.65 0.80
CA GLY A 467 1.12 -31.32 -0.40
C GLY A 467 -0.01 -30.35 -0.09
N THR A 468 -0.80 -30.64 0.94
CA THR A 468 -1.94 -29.81 1.33
C THR A 468 -1.51 -28.44 1.84
N ILE A 469 -0.40 -28.36 2.60
CA ILE A 469 0.17 -27.08 3.08
C ILE A 469 0.64 -26.24 1.89
N PHE A 470 1.37 -26.87 0.97
CA PHE A 470 1.88 -26.18 -0.22
C PHE A 470 0.73 -25.61 -1.08
N ASP A 471 -0.28 -26.44 -1.37
CA ASP A 471 -1.44 -26.03 -2.15
C ASP A 471 -2.18 -24.84 -1.51
N SER A 472 -2.36 -24.86 -0.20
CA SER A 472 -2.98 -23.83 0.60
C SER A 472 -2.20 -22.50 0.56
N HIS A 473 -0.88 -22.57 0.73
CA HIS A 473 -0.04 -21.36 0.70
C HIS A 473 0.05 -20.77 -0.71
N VAL A 474 0.11 -21.60 -1.77
CA VAL A 474 0.12 -21.13 -3.15
C VAL A 474 -1.16 -20.35 -3.49
N THR A 475 -2.33 -20.83 -3.05
CA THR A 475 -3.58 -20.10 -3.31
C THR A 475 -3.64 -18.76 -2.61
N THR A 476 -3.12 -18.65 -1.39
CA THR A 476 -3.01 -17.37 -0.68
C THR A 476 -1.95 -16.47 -1.31
N LEU A 477 -0.83 -17.01 -1.79
CA LEU A 477 0.20 -16.25 -2.52
C LEU A 477 -0.33 -15.68 -3.84
N ILE A 478 -1.18 -16.42 -4.58
CA ILE A 478 -1.82 -15.90 -5.80
C ILE A 478 -2.62 -14.62 -5.47
N SER A 479 -3.46 -14.65 -4.44
CA SER A 479 -4.25 -13.49 -4.03
C SER A 479 -3.37 -12.34 -3.55
N SER A 480 -2.33 -12.61 -2.76
CA SER A 480 -1.45 -11.57 -2.21
C SER A 480 -0.56 -10.93 -3.28
N VAL A 481 -0.10 -11.69 -4.27
CA VAL A 481 0.65 -11.15 -5.42
C VAL A 481 -0.25 -10.25 -6.28
N ILE A 482 -1.51 -10.62 -6.49
CA ILE A 482 -2.47 -9.78 -7.22
C ILE A 482 -2.74 -8.48 -6.45
N LEU A 483 -2.81 -8.54 -5.10
CA LEU A 483 -2.86 -7.35 -4.25
C LEU A 483 -1.64 -6.42 -4.45
N ILE A 484 -0.45 -6.96 -4.62
CA ILE A 484 0.76 -6.16 -4.89
C ILE A 484 0.69 -5.51 -6.28
N LEU A 485 0.22 -6.25 -7.29
CA LEU A 485 0.19 -5.79 -8.69
C LEU A 485 -0.92 -4.76 -8.95
N MET A 486 -2.10 -4.96 -8.33
CA MET A 486 -3.30 -4.16 -8.58
C MET A 486 -3.59 -3.16 -7.44
N GLY A 487 -3.01 -3.37 -6.26
CA GLY A 487 -3.19 -2.51 -5.09
C GLY A 487 -2.39 -1.22 -5.20
N THR A 488 -2.93 -0.17 -4.60
CA THR A 488 -2.31 1.16 -4.53
C THR A 488 -1.94 1.48 -3.08
N GLY A 489 -0.87 2.27 -2.89
CA GLY A 489 -0.49 2.81 -1.58
C GLY A 489 -0.52 1.78 -0.43
N GLU A 490 -1.44 1.97 0.49
CA GLU A 490 -1.58 1.15 1.70
C GLU A 490 -1.93 -0.32 1.42
N ILE A 491 -2.76 -0.58 0.39
CA ILE A 491 -3.17 -1.95 0.00
C ILE A 491 -1.97 -2.74 -0.53
N LYS A 492 -1.09 -2.09 -1.28
CA LYS A 492 0.16 -2.72 -1.77
C LYS A 492 1.05 -3.13 -0.61
N GLY A 493 1.20 -2.26 0.42
CA GLY A 493 1.94 -2.57 1.65
C GLY A 493 1.38 -3.81 2.37
N PHE A 494 0.05 -3.91 2.47
CA PHE A 494 -0.62 -5.10 3.01
C PHE A 494 -0.29 -6.37 2.18
N GLY A 495 -0.39 -6.29 0.84
CA GLY A 495 -0.07 -7.40 -0.06
C GLY A 495 1.37 -7.88 0.10
N VAL A 496 2.34 -6.96 0.24
CA VAL A 496 3.76 -7.30 0.48
C VAL A 496 3.93 -8.01 1.82
N THR A 497 3.37 -7.48 2.90
CA THR A 497 3.44 -8.09 4.24
C THR A 497 2.84 -9.48 4.25
N LEU A 498 1.68 -9.66 3.62
CA LEU A 498 1.00 -10.95 3.52
C LEU A 498 1.82 -11.96 2.71
N THR A 499 2.37 -11.55 1.57
CA THR A 499 3.20 -12.42 0.70
C THR A 499 4.44 -12.92 1.44
N ILE A 500 5.18 -12.02 2.09
CA ILE A 500 6.38 -12.36 2.87
C ILE A 500 6.00 -13.25 4.05
N GLY A 501 4.94 -12.92 4.78
CA GLY A 501 4.50 -13.67 5.95
C GLY A 501 4.06 -15.10 5.61
N VAL A 502 3.31 -15.29 4.51
CA VAL A 502 2.89 -16.61 4.02
C VAL A 502 4.08 -17.43 3.53
N ALA A 503 5.03 -16.83 2.80
CA ALA A 503 6.24 -17.52 2.38
C ALA A 503 7.13 -17.92 3.58
N ALA A 504 7.29 -17.03 4.55
CA ALA A 504 8.03 -17.30 5.79
C ALA A 504 7.35 -18.38 6.62
N SER A 505 6.00 -18.42 6.69
CA SER A 505 5.26 -19.44 7.44
C SER A 505 5.45 -20.83 6.86
N LEU A 506 5.49 -20.96 5.53
CA LEU A 506 5.79 -22.23 4.85
C LEU A 506 7.18 -22.73 5.24
N PHE A 507 8.18 -21.85 5.22
CA PHE A 507 9.55 -22.18 5.61
C PHE A 507 9.64 -22.59 7.08
N THR A 508 9.05 -21.80 8.00
CA THR A 508 9.15 -22.08 9.44
C THR A 508 8.39 -23.33 9.85
N ALA A 509 7.22 -23.59 9.27
CA ALA A 509 6.45 -24.79 9.54
C ALA A 509 7.14 -26.08 9.02
N LEU A 510 7.76 -26.06 7.84
CA LEU A 510 8.35 -27.25 7.23
C LEU A 510 9.81 -27.50 7.64
N VAL A 511 10.57 -26.44 7.90
CA VAL A 511 12.01 -26.55 8.19
C VAL A 511 12.28 -26.38 9.67
N VAL A 512 11.84 -25.28 10.28
CA VAL A 512 12.18 -24.94 11.68
C VAL A 512 11.56 -25.93 12.66
N THR A 513 10.25 -26.17 12.55
CA THR A 513 9.58 -27.11 13.48
C THR A 513 10.10 -28.53 13.33
N ARG A 514 10.41 -28.95 12.09
CA ARG A 514 10.99 -30.27 11.84
C ARG A 514 12.39 -30.41 12.45
N LEU A 515 13.22 -29.38 12.37
CA LEU A 515 14.54 -29.35 13.03
C LEU A 515 14.40 -29.47 14.54
N ILE A 516 13.45 -28.76 15.15
CA ILE A 516 13.18 -28.82 16.58
C ILE A 516 12.81 -30.24 16.98
N PHE A 517 11.86 -30.90 16.29
CA PHE A 517 11.48 -32.26 16.58
C PHE A 517 12.63 -33.26 16.40
N ASN A 518 13.41 -33.13 15.31
CA ASN A 518 14.58 -34.02 15.10
C ASN A 518 15.62 -33.82 16.21
N PHE A 519 15.89 -32.60 16.62
CA PHE A 519 16.81 -32.31 17.73
C PHE A 519 16.33 -32.91 19.05
N LEU A 520 15.04 -32.76 19.40
CA LEU A 520 14.47 -33.30 20.61
C LEU A 520 14.48 -34.84 20.62
N LEU A 521 14.21 -35.47 19.46
CA LEU A 521 14.26 -36.93 19.28
C LEU A 521 15.69 -37.48 19.38
N ASP A 522 16.66 -36.79 18.77
CA ASP A 522 18.07 -37.26 18.80
C ASP A 522 18.69 -37.17 20.20
N ARG A 523 18.20 -36.22 21.03
CA ARG A 523 18.58 -36.08 22.44
C ARG A 523 17.79 -36.97 23.40
N ASN A 524 16.81 -37.74 22.89
CA ASN A 524 15.87 -38.52 23.70
C ASN A 524 15.07 -37.69 24.71
N TRP A 525 14.90 -36.38 24.46
CA TRP A 525 14.11 -35.50 25.30
C TRP A 525 12.60 -35.63 25.01
N LEU A 526 12.24 -36.10 23.83
CA LEU A 526 10.85 -36.34 23.42
C LEU A 526 10.55 -37.83 23.41
N LYS A 527 9.90 -38.33 24.47
CA LYS A 527 9.47 -39.73 24.58
C LYS A 527 8.03 -39.93 24.12
N SER A 528 7.18 -38.96 24.28
CA SER A 528 5.78 -38.98 23.86
C SER A 528 5.38 -37.57 23.41
N LEU A 529 4.34 -37.45 22.57
CA LEU A 529 3.81 -36.19 22.08
C LEU A 529 2.35 -36.06 22.52
N PRO A 530 2.10 -35.65 23.79
CA PRO A 530 0.74 -35.46 24.26
C PRO A 530 0.10 -34.25 23.58
N MET A 531 -1.15 -34.37 23.19
CA MET A 531 -1.97 -33.33 22.60
C MET A 531 -3.39 -33.45 23.14
N LEU A 532 -4.04 -32.34 23.46
CA LEU A 532 -5.45 -32.31 23.84
C LEU A 532 -6.32 -32.76 22.66
N HIS A 533 -7.38 -33.47 22.98
CA HIS A 533 -8.36 -33.95 22.01
C HIS A 533 -9.77 -33.53 22.47
N VAL A 534 -10.17 -32.32 22.14
CA VAL A 534 -11.46 -31.76 22.58
C VAL A 534 -12.61 -32.35 21.77
N ILE A 535 -12.44 -32.47 20.46
CA ILE A 535 -13.47 -32.99 19.55
C ILE A 535 -13.15 -34.48 19.26
N ARG A 536 -13.76 -35.38 20.04
CA ARG A 536 -13.62 -36.83 19.83
C ARG A 536 -14.70 -37.27 18.86
N SER A 537 -14.30 -37.91 17.74
CA SER A 537 -15.16 -38.63 16.77
C SER A 537 -16.57 -38.04 16.61
N ALA A 538 -16.68 -36.84 15.98
CA ALA A 538 -17.99 -36.33 15.58
C ALA A 538 -18.60 -37.30 14.54
N ASN A 539 -19.90 -37.55 14.67
CA ASN A 539 -20.68 -38.31 13.70
C ASN A 539 -21.92 -37.48 13.28
N VAL A 540 -21.66 -36.34 12.71
CA VAL A 540 -22.70 -35.36 12.29
C VAL A 540 -23.04 -35.59 10.83
N ASN A 541 -24.33 -35.65 10.54
CA ASN A 541 -24.82 -35.74 9.16
C ASN A 541 -24.92 -34.32 8.53
N PHE A 542 -23.78 -33.78 8.11
CA PHE A 542 -23.72 -32.43 7.50
C PHE A 542 -24.49 -32.34 6.18
N MET A 543 -24.38 -33.37 5.34
CA MET A 543 -25.04 -33.39 4.04
C MET A 543 -26.56 -33.50 4.12
N GLY A 544 -27.10 -33.90 5.26
CA GLY A 544 -28.54 -33.90 5.52
C GLY A 544 -29.12 -32.47 5.63
N ALA A 545 -28.35 -31.56 6.23
CA ALA A 545 -28.75 -30.16 6.40
C ALA A 545 -28.23 -29.23 5.27
N ALA A 546 -27.46 -29.73 4.31
CA ALA A 546 -26.80 -28.91 3.30
C ALA A 546 -27.80 -28.16 2.39
N THR A 547 -28.85 -28.82 1.91
CA THR A 547 -29.84 -28.20 1.00
C THR A 547 -30.58 -27.02 1.63
N PRO A 548 -31.21 -27.15 2.83
CA PRO A 548 -31.91 -26.01 3.43
C PRO A 548 -30.94 -24.87 3.78
N LEU A 549 -29.77 -25.18 4.29
CA LEU A 549 -28.76 -24.17 4.63
C LEU A 549 -28.22 -23.45 3.38
N PHE A 550 -28.02 -24.16 2.28
CA PHE A 550 -27.67 -23.55 0.98
C PHE A 550 -28.73 -22.52 0.53
N VAL A 551 -30.00 -22.91 0.56
CA VAL A 551 -31.12 -22.03 0.14
C VAL A 551 -31.22 -20.79 1.05
N ILE A 552 -31.13 -21.00 2.37
CA ILE A 552 -31.22 -19.90 3.36
C ILE A 552 -30.10 -18.88 3.13
N THR A 553 -28.84 -19.33 2.98
CA THR A 553 -27.73 -18.39 2.84
C THR A 553 -27.71 -17.67 1.50
N TRP A 554 -28.08 -18.35 0.39
CA TRP A 554 -28.23 -17.66 -0.89
C TRP A 554 -29.42 -16.68 -0.88
N ALA A 555 -30.53 -17.03 -0.22
CA ALA A 555 -31.63 -16.10 -0.02
C ALA A 555 -31.20 -14.86 0.78
N PHE A 556 -30.43 -15.07 1.85
CA PHE A 556 -29.84 -13.98 2.62
C PHE A 556 -28.91 -13.10 1.76
N VAL A 557 -28.05 -13.70 0.95
CA VAL A 557 -27.18 -12.99 0.02
C VAL A 557 -28.01 -12.10 -0.93
N VAL A 558 -29.02 -12.66 -1.58
CA VAL A 558 -29.86 -11.90 -2.51
C VAL A 558 -30.60 -10.76 -1.80
N LEU A 559 -31.17 -11.01 -0.64
CA LEU A 559 -31.90 -9.99 0.12
C LEU A 559 -30.99 -8.89 0.64
N SER A 560 -29.82 -9.24 1.19
CA SER A 560 -28.86 -8.27 1.75
C SER A 560 -28.20 -7.41 0.68
N LEU A 561 -27.80 -8.00 -0.47
CA LEU A 561 -27.29 -7.25 -1.60
C LEU A 561 -28.36 -6.41 -2.27
N GLY A 562 -29.60 -6.93 -2.39
CA GLY A 562 -30.73 -6.17 -2.87
C GLY A 562 -31.01 -4.95 -1.97
N TYR A 563 -31.02 -5.13 -0.66
CA TYR A 563 -31.12 -4.03 0.29
C TYR A 563 -29.98 -3.01 0.14
N GLY A 564 -28.74 -3.47 0.01
CA GLY A 564 -27.59 -2.60 -0.23
C GLY A 564 -27.73 -1.75 -1.50
N GLY A 565 -28.10 -2.37 -2.61
CA GLY A 565 -28.26 -1.68 -3.89
C GLY A 565 -29.45 -0.73 -3.95
N PHE A 566 -30.64 -1.17 -3.49
CA PHE A 566 -31.87 -0.38 -3.63
C PHE A 566 -32.06 0.65 -2.50
N ALA A 567 -31.71 0.30 -1.25
CA ALA A 567 -32.00 1.16 -0.11
C ALA A 567 -30.82 2.05 0.30
N ARG A 568 -29.58 1.64 0.04
CA ARG A 568 -28.39 2.37 0.46
C ARG A 568 -27.67 3.04 -0.70
N GLY A 569 -27.60 2.42 -1.89
CA GLY A 569 -26.99 2.98 -3.10
C GLY A 569 -25.57 3.52 -2.85
N ASP A 570 -25.32 4.77 -3.24
CA ASP A 570 -24.03 5.43 -3.10
C ASP A 570 -23.58 5.61 -1.63
N LYS A 571 -24.53 5.64 -0.66
CA LYS A 571 -24.21 5.75 0.78
C LYS A 571 -23.42 4.55 1.31
N LEU A 572 -23.39 3.46 0.56
CA LEU A 572 -22.59 2.27 0.89
C LEU A 572 -21.09 2.50 0.66
N PHE A 573 -20.71 3.36 -0.28
CA PHE A 573 -19.36 3.56 -0.72
C PHE A 573 -18.70 4.77 -0.05
N GLY A 574 -17.43 4.63 0.30
CA GLY A 574 -16.60 5.73 0.77
C GLY A 574 -16.01 6.55 -0.37
N VAL A 575 -15.29 7.61 -0.01
CA VAL A 575 -14.64 8.53 -0.96
C VAL A 575 -13.66 7.84 -1.89
N ASP A 576 -13.05 6.73 -1.47
CA ASP A 576 -12.14 5.95 -2.29
C ASP A 576 -12.77 5.47 -3.61
N PHE A 577 -14.09 5.29 -3.62
CA PHE A 577 -14.84 4.78 -4.78
C PHE A 577 -15.70 5.83 -5.49
N LEU A 578 -16.29 6.75 -4.72
CA LEU A 578 -17.17 7.78 -5.28
C LEU A 578 -16.39 9.04 -5.69
N GLY A 579 -15.23 9.25 -5.11
CA GLY A 579 -14.57 10.54 -5.10
C GLY A 579 -15.21 11.46 -4.06
N GLY A 580 -14.55 12.57 -3.76
CA GLY A 580 -15.00 13.54 -2.77
C GLY A 580 -13.93 13.80 -1.71
N ASP A 581 -14.34 14.53 -0.67
CA ASP A 581 -13.49 14.88 0.45
C ASP A 581 -13.94 14.12 1.71
N SER A 582 -12.99 13.63 2.49
CA SER A 582 -13.25 13.03 3.79
C SER A 582 -12.37 13.70 4.83
N THR A 583 -12.98 14.30 5.84
CA THR A 583 -12.27 14.96 6.94
C THR A 583 -12.60 14.27 8.25
N THR A 584 -11.58 13.92 9.01
CA THR A 584 -11.71 13.36 10.36
C THR A 584 -11.34 14.43 11.37
N PHE A 585 -12.24 14.70 12.29
CA PHE A 585 -12.10 15.68 13.36
C PHE A 585 -11.98 14.99 14.72
N GLY A 586 -10.98 15.42 15.51
CA GLY A 586 -11.02 15.26 16.95
C GLY A 586 -11.88 16.32 17.57
N PHE A 587 -12.52 16.04 18.69
CA PHE A 587 -13.40 16.97 19.39
C PHE A 587 -13.29 16.80 20.91
N VAL A 588 -13.61 17.87 21.64
CA VAL A 588 -13.68 17.85 23.11
C VAL A 588 -15.11 17.53 23.55
N GLN A 589 -16.11 18.11 22.88
CA GLN A 589 -17.51 17.86 23.16
C GLN A 589 -18.23 17.26 21.95
N LYS A 590 -18.95 16.16 22.16
CA LYS A 590 -19.70 15.47 21.11
C LYS A 590 -20.97 16.26 20.74
N ILE A 591 -21.16 16.47 19.44
CA ILE A 591 -22.34 17.12 18.86
C ILE A 591 -23.24 16.05 18.23
N GLY A 592 -24.57 16.23 18.31
CA GLY A 592 -25.51 15.30 17.69
C GLY A 592 -25.41 15.26 16.17
N VAL A 593 -25.50 14.05 15.58
CA VAL A 593 -25.38 13.85 14.10
C VAL A 593 -26.41 14.73 13.35
N ASP A 594 -27.61 14.88 13.87
CA ASP A 594 -28.66 15.69 13.23
C ASP A 594 -28.32 17.18 13.21
N GLN A 595 -27.67 17.69 14.27
CA GLN A 595 -27.19 19.07 14.34
C GLN A 595 -26.11 19.33 13.32
N ILE A 596 -25.13 18.40 13.20
CA ILE A 596 -24.06 18.46 12.19
C ILE A 596 -24.67 18.41 10.79
N ARG A 597 -25.63 17.52 10.55
CA ARG A 597 -26.33 17.40 9.26
C ARG A 597 -27.06 18.68 8.88
N SER A 598 -27.75 19.29 9.85
CA SER A 598 -28.43 20.57 9.63
C SER A 598 -27.44 21.68 9.26
N ALA A 599 -26.29 21.74 9.97
CA ALA A 599 -25.22 22.68 9.67
C ALA A 599 -24.64 22.49 8.25
N LEU A 600 -24.35 21.24 7.86
CA LEU A 600 -23.80 20.94 6.53
C LEU A 600 -24.83 21.19 5.40
N THR A 601 -26.11 21.03 5.69
CA THR A 601 -27.18 21.34 4.73
C THR A 601 -27.19 22.82 4.35
N THR A 602 -26.81 23.74 5.25
CA THR A 602 -26.75 25.18 4.97
C THR A 602 -25.69 25.55 3.91
N ILE A 603 -24.66 24.73 3.77
CA ILE A 603 -23.59 24.91 2.77
C ILE A 603 -23.80 24.07 1.51
N GLY A 604 -24.96 23.43 1.37
CA GLY A 604 -25.34 22.63 0.21
C GLY A 604 -25.01 21.15 0.31
N GLU A 605 -24.34 20.70 1.39
CA GLU A 605 -23.90 19.30 1.60
C GLU A 605 -25.00 18.45 2.27
N LYS A 606 -26.12 18.23 1.53
CA LYS A 606 -27.29 17.50 2.04
C LYS A 606 -27.02 16.00 2.24
N ASP A 607 -26.16 15.43 1.41
CA ASP A 607 -25.84 14.00 1.40
C ASP A 607 -24.50 13.68 2.10
N ALA A 608 -23.97 14.63 2.89
CA ALA A 608 -22.74 14.43 3.65
C ALA A 608 -22.83 13.17 4.54
N GLY A 609 -21.83 12.30 4.45
CA GLY A 609 -21.68 11.16 5.33
C GLY A 609 -21.12 11.63 6.68
N ILE A 610 -21.86 11.38 7.77
CA ILE A 610 -21.45 11.79 9.12
C ILE A 610 -21.33 10.52 9.96
N GLN A 611 -20.15 10.25 10.49
CA GLN A 611 -19.90 9.05 11.27
C GLN A 611 -18.98 9.33 12.46
N TYR A 612 -19.42 8.91 13.65
CA TYR A 612 -18.56 8.85 14.82
C TYR A 612 -17.81 7.50 14.84
N GLN A 613 -16.50 7.56 14.91
CA GLN A 613 -15.63 6.40 14.99
C GLN A 613 -15.01 6.37 16.38
N LYS A 614 -15.31 5.31 17.16
CA LYS A 614 -14.77 5.11 18.49
C LYS A 614 -13.67 4.07 18.43
N ASP A 615 -12.52 4.41 18.99
CA ASP A 615 -11.46 3.43 19.20
C ASP A 615 -11.81 2.57 20.43
N ALA A 616 -11.98 1.26 20.22
CA ALA A 616 -12.31 0.31 21.29
C ALA A 616 -11.17 0.15 22.32
N SER A 617 -9.96 0.57 21.99
CA SER A 617 -8.79 0.55 22.88
C SER A 617 -8.81 1.62 24.00
N GLY A 618 -9.89 2.40 24.11
CA GLY A 618 -10.01 3.51 25.08
C GLY A 618 -9.43 4.83 24.59
N GLY A 619 -9.19 4.94 23.27
CA GLY A 619 -8.83 6.18 22.59
C GLY A 619 -10.01 7.15 22.44
N SER A 620 -9.71 8.34 21.94
CA SER A 620 -10.70 9.38 21.66
C SER A 620 -11.67 8.94 20.56
N GLU A 621 -12.94 9.28 20.70
CA GLU A 621 -13.92 9.17 19.63
C GLU A 621 -13.67 10.30 18.62
N ASN A 622 -13.66 9.99 17.33
CA ASN A 622 -13.42 10.94 16.25
C ASN A 622 -14.66 11.08 15.36
N LEU A 623 -14.86 12.27 14.80
CA LEU A 623 -15.93 12.55 13.85
C LEU A 623 -15.39 12.50 12.42
N ARG A 624 -15.87 11.59 11.59
CA ARG A 624 -15.59 11.56 10.15
C ARG A 624 -16.74 12.19 9.38
N VAL A 625 -16.41 13.17 8.54
CA VAL A 625 -17.37 13.82 7.64
C VAL A 625 -16.90 13.61 6.20
N THR A 626 -17.79 13.09 5.36
CA THR A 626 -17.58 12.85 3.93
C THR A 626 -18.42 13.83 3.15
N SER A 627 -17.85 14.56 2.23
CA SER A 627 -18.53 15.62 1.46
C SER A 627 -18.09 15.61 -0.01
N SER A 628 -18.71 16.47 -0.81
CA SER A 628 -18.38 16.65 -2.22
C SER A 628 -16.96 17.17 -2.40
N SER A 629 -16.34 16.88 -3.55
CA SER A 629 -14.97 17.30 -3.83
C SER A 629 -14.79 18.82 -3.78
N GLY A 630 -13.77 19.30 -3.07
CA GLY A 630 -13.43 20.72 -2.93
C GLY A 630 -14.25 21.46 -1.87
N THR A 631 -14.99 20.76 -1.02
CA THR A 631 -15.82 21.38 0.03
C THR A 631 -15.25 21.27 1.44
N GLU A 632 -14.12 20.60 1.62
CA GLU A 632 -13.50 20.32 2.93
C GLU A 632 -13.33 21.58 3.79
N SER A 633 -12.76 22.66 3.21
CA SER A 633 -12.54 23.92 3.92
C SER A 633 -13.83 24.58 4.38
N LYS A 634 -14.90 24.47 3.58
CA LYS A 634 -16.23 24.98 3.94
C LYS A 634 -16.84 24.16 5.08
N VAL A 635 -16.69 22.84 5.03
CA VAL A 635 -17.13 21.92 6.09
C VAL A 635 -16.43 22.26 7.40
N GLU A 636 -15.10 22.37 7.38
CA GLU A 636 -14.28 22.73 8.55
C GLU A 636 -14.71 24.06 9.14
N GLN A 637 -14.80 25.11 8.32
CA GLN A 637 -15.21 26.43 8.77
C GLN A 637 -16.64 26.42 9.37
N THR A 638 -17.58 25.76 8.71
CA THR A 638 -18.96 25.67 9.19
C THR A 638 -19.05 24.97 10.54
N LEU A 639 -18.38 23.84 10.69
CA LEU A 639 -18.40 23.07 11.96
C LEU A 639 -17.71 23.84 13.08
N THR A 640 -16.57 24.49 12.80
CA THR A 640 -15.84 25.26 13.81
C THR A 640 -16.61 26.52 14.24
N GLN A 641 -17.28 27.19 13.31
CA GLN A 641 -18.05 28.41 13.60
C GLN A 641 -19.37 28.11 14.32
N GLN A 642 -20.11 27.07 13.89
CA GLN A 642 -21.41 26.74 14.47
C GLN A 642 -21.33 26.00 15.81
N PHE A 643 -20.21 25.28 16.04
CA PHE A 643 -20.02 24.48 17.25
C PHE A 643 -18.68 24.78 17.94
N PRO A 644 -18.41 26.02 18.39
CA PRO A 644 -17.14 26.39 19.02
C PRO A 644 -16.84 25.59 20.27
N GLN A 645 -17.88 25.12 20.98
CA GLN A 645 -17.76 24.28 22.17
C GLN A 645 -17.16 22.90 21.88
N ALA A 646 -17.30 22.41 20.66
CA ALA A 646 -16.74 21.12 20.27
C ALA A 646 -15.21 21.16 20.07
N GLN A 647 -14.64 22.34 19.84
CA GLN A 647 -13.22 22.55 19.56
C GLN A 647 -12.71 21.55 18.51
N PHE A 648 -13.38 21.50 17.38
CA PHE A 648 -13.00 20.59 16.30
C PHE A 648 -11.58 20.84 15.83
N LYS A 649 -10.74 19.78 15.85
CA LYS A 649 -9.39 19.77 15.31
C LYS A 649 -9.34 18.78 14.17
N VAL A 650 -8.86 19.19 13.01
CA VAL A 650 -8.65 18.29 11.88
C VAL A 650 -7.51 17.33 12.19
N LEU A 651 -7.77 16.03 12.13
CA LEU A 651 -6.80 14.96 12.34
C LEU A 651 -6.38 14.31 11.03
N GLN A 652 -7.28 14.29 10.05
CA GLN A 652 -7.04 13.64 8.78
C GLN A 652 -7.85 14.31 7.68
N ARG A 653 -7.25 14.52 6.53
CA ARG A 653 -7.90 14.97 5.30
C ARG A 653 -7.59 14.00 4.19
N GLN A 654 -8.59 13.68 3.41
CA GLN A 654 -8.47 12.81 2.25
C GLN A 654 -9.30 13.41 1.11
N GLN A 655 -8.65 13.70 0.02
CA GLN A 655 -9.31 14.23 -1.18
C GLN A 655 -9.09 13.27 -2.33
N VAL A 656 -10.16 12.77 -2.92
CA VAL A 656 -10.14 11.80 -4.02
C VAL A 656 -10.88 12.38 -5.22
N GLY A 657 -10.20 12.49 -6.35
CA GLY A 657 -10.86 12.86 -7.61
C GLY A 657 -11.84 11.77 -8.06
N ALA A 658 -13.00 12.16 -8.59
CA ALA A 658 -14.04 11.22 -9.04
C ALA A 658 -13.56 10.20 -10.09
N THR A 659 -12.63 10.59 -10.95
CA THR A 659 -12.01 9.70 -11.94
C THR A 659 -11.19 8.61 -11.27
N VAL A 660 -10.45 8.98 -10.22
CA VAL A 660 -9.62 8.04 -9.42
C VAL A 660 -10.48 7.07 -8.66
N GLY A 661 -11.59 7.52 -8.06
CA GLY A 661 -12.52 6.64 -7.38
C GLY A 661 -13.06 5.53 -8.31
N LYS A 662 -13.47 5.89 -9.53
CA LYS A 662 -13.89 4.90 -10.55
C LYS A 662 -12.76 3.95 -10.96
N GLN A 663 -11.52 4.44 -11.05
CA GLN A 663 -10.36 3.61 -11.37
C GLN A 663 -10.07 2.61 -10.26
N ILE A 664 -10.10 3.04 -8.99
CA ILE A 664 -9.93 2.16 -7.83
C ILE A 664 -11.02 1.09 -7.81
N GLN A 665 -12.29 1.47 -8.04
CA GLN A 665 -13.41 0.53 -8.13
C GLN A 665 -13.19 -0.52 -9.22
N ARG A 666 -12.80 -0.10 -10.42
CA ARG A 666 -12.50 -1.01 -11.54
C ARG A 666 -11.34 -1.94 -11.20
N SER A 667 -10.26 -1.42 -10.65
CA SER A 667 -9.09 -2.21 -10.25
C SER A 667 -9.44 -3.24 -9.19
N ALA A 668 -10.27 -2.89 -8.20
CA ALA A 668 -10.75 -3.81 -7.18
C ALA A 668 -11.55 -4.98 -7.77
N ILE A 669 -12.49 -4.70 -8.66
CA ILE A 669 -13.29 -5.74 -9.35
C ILE A 669 -12.38 -6.65 -10.18
N VAL A 670 -11.47 -6.07 -10.98
CA VAL A 670 -10.52 -6.83 -11.81
C VAL A 670 -9.62 -7.70 -10.94
N ALA A 671 -9.11 -7.16 -9.82
CA ALA A 671 -8.28 -7.92 -8.88
C ALA A 671 -9.02 -9.12 -8.28
N CYS A 672 -10.29 -8.95 -7.87
CA CYS A 672 -11.12 -10.05 -7.37
C CYS A 672 -11.33 -11.13 -8.45
N LEU A 673 -11.71 -10.73 -9.67
CA LEU A 673 -11.91 -11.66 -10.78
C LEU A 673 -10.63 -12.39 -11.17
N LEU A 674 -9.51 -11.67 -11.24
CA LEU A 674 -8.20 -12.24 -11.58
C LEU A 674 -7.72 -13.21 -10.48
N SER A 675 -7.94 -12.89 -9.19
CA SER A 675 -7.65 -13.78 -8.07
C SER A 675 -8.47 -15.07 -8.17
N MET A 676 -9.79 -14.96 -8.37
CA MET A 676 -10.66 -16.12 -8.53
C MET A 676 -10.27 -16.97 -9.75
N PHE A 677 -9.92 -16.32 -10.87
CA PHE A 677 -9.49 -17.00 -12.09
C PHE A 677 -8.14 -17.72 -11.88
N GLY A 678 -7.14 -17.05 -11.31
CA GLY A 678 -5.83 -17.64 -11.02
C GLY A 678 -5.94 -18.85 -10.09
N ILE A 679 -6.77 -18.73 -9.06
CA ILE A 679 -7.08 -19.83 -8.13
C ILE A 679 -7.83 -20.98 -8.85
N LEU A 680 -8.83 -20.66 -9.68
CA LEU A 680 -9.55 -21.67 -10.45
C LEU A 680 -8.60 -22.47 -11.32
N VAL A 681 -7.72 -21.80 -12.06
CA VAL A 681 -6.72 -22.44 -12.92
C VAL A 681 -5.82 -23.35 -12.07
N TYR A 682 -5.27 -22.84 -10.95
CA TYR A 682 -4.41 -23.62 -10.09
C TYR A 682 -5.12 -24.88 -9.53
N VAL A 683 -6.32 -24.70 -8.99
CA VAL A 683 -7.10 -25.80 -8.40
C VAL A 683 -7.55 -26.81 -9.48
N ALA A 684 -7.88 -26.35 -10.68
CA ALA A 684 -8.26 -27.24 -11.79
C ALA A 684 -7.09 -28.12 -12.27
N PHE A 685 -5.86 -27.60 -12.25
CA PHE A 685 -4.66 -28.41 -12.53
C PHE A 685 -4.31 -29.39 -11.39
N ARG A 686 -4.61 -29.03 -10.18
CA ARG A 686 -4.25 -29.79 -8.99
C ARG A 686 -5.28 -30.85 -8.59
N TYR A 687 -6.56 -30.53 -8.83
CA TYR A 687 -7.74 -31.35 -8.51
C TYR A 687 -8.57 -31.59 -9.79
N GLU A 688 -9.62 -32.40 -9.66
CA GLU A 688 -10.59 -32.56 -10.73
C GLU A 688 -11.41 -31.29 -10.90
N PHE A 689 -11.84 -31.03 -12.15
CA PHE A 689 -12.59 -29.81 -12.53
C PHE A 689 -13.85 -29.60 -11.67
N SER A 690 -14.54 -30.67 -11.28
CA SER A 690 -15.73 -30.60 -10.41
C SER A 690 -15.44 -30.00 -9.04
N PHE A 691 -14.30 -30.36 -8.44
CA PHE A 691 -13.86 -29.81 -7.17
C PHE A 691 -13.43 -28.34 -7.32
N ALA A 692 -12.75 -28.01 -8.41
CA ALA A 692 -12.33 -26.64 -8.69
C ALA A 692 -13.52 -25.71 -8.82
N VAL A 693 -14.51 -26.05 -9.62
CA VAL A 693 -15.74 -25.25 -9.79
C VAL A 693 -16.50 -25.12 -8.46
N SER A 694 -16.65 -26.23 -7.72
CA SER A 694 -17.35 -26.21 -6.43
C SER A 694 -16.63 -25.32 -5.40
N ALA A 695 -15.28 -25.31 -5.41
CA ALA A 695 -14.49 -24.42 -4.57
C ALA A 695 -14.75 -22.94 -4.90
N ILE A 696 -14.69 -22.59 -6.19
CA ILE A 696 -14.87 -21.19 -6.62
C ILE A 696 -16.30 -20.70 -6.36
N VAL A 697 -17.32 -21.51 -6.62
CA VAL A 697 -18.71 -21.15 -6.28
C VAL A 697 -18.86 -20.92 -4.78
N GLY A 698 -18.19 -21.74 -3.94
CA GLY A 698 -18.13 -21.53 -2.51
C GLY A 698 -17.42 -20.22 -2.13
N VAL A 699 -16.34 -19.85 -2.81
CA VAL A 699 -15.64 -18.55 -2.59
C VAL A 699 -16.50 -17.37 -3.03
N ILE A 700 -17.19 -17.48 -4.17
CA ILE A 700 -18.14 -16.44 -4.64
C ILE A 700 -19.26 -16.24 -3.61
N HIS A 701 -19.81 -17.32 -3.09
CA HIS A 701 -20.80 -17.27 -2.02
C HIS A 701 -20.25 -16.52 -0.80
N ASP A 702 -19.02 -16.83 -0.35
CA ASP A 702 -18.44 -16.21 0.84
C ASP A 702 -18.21 -14.71 0.65
N VAL A 703 -17.72 -14.31 -0.52
CA VAL A 703 -17.55 -12.89 -0.86
C VAL A 703 -18.88 -12.15 -0.84
N PHE A 704 -19.91 -12.70 -1.50
CA PHE A 704 -21.23 -12.07 -1.55
C PHE A 704 -21.92 -12.05 -0.20
N LEU A 705 -21.78 -13.09 0.60
CA LEU A 705 -22.32 -13.13 1.96
C LEU A 705 -21.63 -12.10 2.86
N THR A 706 -20.30 -11.97 2.74
CA THR A 706 -19.52 -10.95 3.47
C THR A 706 -19.95 -9.54 3.07
N ILE A 707 -20.08 -9.26 1.77
CA ILE A 707 -20.58 -7.97 1.27
C ILE A 707 -22.00 -7.71 1.76
N GLY A 708 -22.88 -8.72 1.73
CA GLY A 708 -24.24 -8.62 2.23
C GLY A 708 -24.32 -8.27 3.72
N CYS A 709 -23.50 -8.93 4.55
CA CYS A 709 -23.37 -8.56 5.97
C CYS A 709 -22.85 -7.14 6.14
N TYR A 710 -21.92 -6.70 5.28
CA TYR A 710 -21.39 -5.34 5.31
C TYR A 710 -22.47 -4.30 4.94
N CYS A 711 -23.36 -4.60 3.99
CA CYS A 711 -24.51 -3.75 3.65
C CYS A 711 -25.42 -3.54 4.86
N ILE A 712 -25.66 -4.59 5.65
CA ILE A 712 -26.44 -4.48 6.89
C ILE A 712 -25.67 -3.67 7.94
N ALA A 713 -24.37 -3.93 8.10
CA ALA A 713 -23.53 -3.18 9.02
C ALA A 713 -23.47 -1.67 8.67
N ASN A 714 -23.48 -1.33 7.38
CA ASN A 714 -23.59 0.05 6.92
C ASN A 714 -24.89 0.71 7.42
N ALA A 715 -26.01 -0.01 7.42
CA ALA A 715 -27.28 0.51 7.89
C ALA A 715 -27.28 0.79 9.41
N VAL A 716 -26.60 -0.04 10.19
CA VAL A 716 -26.59 0.02 11.66
C VAL A 716 -25.52 0.99 12.19
N SER A 717 -24.30 0.94 11.61
CA SER A 717 -23.12 1.65 12.12
C SER A 717 -22.58 2.72 11.18
N GLY A 718 -23.15 2.89 9.98
CA GLY A 718 -22.69 3.88 9.00
C GLY A 718 -21.36 3.50 8.32
N ARG A 719 -20.84 2.26 8.47
CA ARG A 719 -19.60 1.81 7.83
C ARG A 719 -19.69 1.93 6.33
N GLN A 720 -18.66 2.48 5.70
CA GLN A 720 -18.60 2.66 4.24
C GLN A 720 -17.56 1.72 3.62
N PHE A 721 -17.88 1.21 2.44
CA PHE A 721 -16.94 0.42 1.64
C PHE A 721 -15.77 1.29 1.23
N ASN A 722 -14.57 0.93 1.67
CA ASN A 722 -13.33 1.61 1.38
C ASN A 722 -12.29 0.64 0.79
N ALA A 723 -11.16 1.15 0.39
CA ALA A 723 -10.08 0.37 -0.21
C ALA A 723 -9.57 -0.76 0.72
N THR A 724 -9.62 -0.55 2.04
CA THR A 724 -9.21 -1.54 3.05
C THR A 724 -10.14 -2.75 3.11
N VAL A 725 -11.46 -2.53 2.90
CA VAL A 725 -12.45 -3.61 2.81
C VAL A 725 -12.18 -4.49 1.59
N VAL A 726 -11.74 -3.90 0.46
CA VAL A 726 -11.33 -4.68 -0.72
C VAL A 726 -10.14 -5.59 -0.41
N ALA A 727 -9.15 -5.08 0.33
CA ALA A 727 -8.01 -5.89 0.76
C ALA A 727 -8.46 -7.07 1.63
N ALA A 728 -9.43 -6.86 2.54
CA ALA A 728 -10.03 -7.93 3.32
C ALA A 728 -10.74 -8.96 2.43
N VAL A 729 -11.55 -8.53 1.46
CA VAL A 729 -12.25 -9.42 0.52
C VAL A 729 -11.28 -10.26 -0.29
N LEU A 730 -10.22 -9.66 -0.84
CA LEU A 730 -9.17 -10.39 -1.58
C LEU A 730 -8.45 -11.41 -0.70
N THR A 731 -8.25 -11.09 0.57
CA THR A 731 -7.67 -12.02 1.54
C THR A 731 -8.62 -13.16 1.86
N ILE A 732 -9.93 -12.88 1.98
CA ILE A 732 -10.96 -13.91 2.17
C ILE A 732 -10.98 -14.89 1.00
N ILE A 733 -10.83 -14.42 -0.24
CA ILE A 733 -10.76 -15.27 -1.43
C ILE A 733 -9.65 -16.32 -1.29
N GLY A 734 -8.46 -15.89 -0.87
CA GLY A 734 -7.33 -16.80 -0.63
C GLY A 734 -7.54 -17.74 0.58
N PHE A 735 -7.98 -17.18 1.69
CA PHE A 735 -8.14 -17.91 2.96
C PHE A 735 -9.28 -18.93 2.93
N SER A 736 -10.45 -18.53 2.41
CA SER A 736 -11.62 -19.40 2.35
C SER A 736 -11.39 -20.69 1.55
N LEU A 737 -10.45 -20.66 0.61
CA LEU A 737 -10.09 -21.84 -0.16
C LEU A 737 -9.31 -22.88 0.66
N ASN A 738 -8.58 -22.46 1.68
CA ASN A 738 -7.77 -23.35 2.53
C ASN A 738 -8.56 -24.51 3.08
N ASP A 739 -9.68 -24.23 3.74
CA ASP A 739 -10.54 -25.25 4.32
C ASP A 739 -11.15 -26.15 3.24
N LYS A 740 -11.52 -25.59 2.10
CA LYS A 740 -12.09 -26.35 0.96
C LYS A 740 -11.08 -27.35 0.40
N VAL A 741 -9.83 -26.91 0.18
CA VAL A 741 -8.72 -27.75 -0.30
C VAL A 741 -8.48 -28.94 0.64
N VAL A 742 -8.47 -28.67 1.94
CA VAL A 742 -8.29 -29.70 2.97
C VAL A 742 -9.38 -30.75 2.96
N ILE A 743 -10.64 -30.32 2.90
CA ILE A 743 -11.79 -31.20 2.86
C ILE A 743 -11.78 -32.03 1.57
N PHE A 744 -11.47 -31.38 0.44
CA PHE A 744 -11.42 -32.05 -0.86
C PHE A 744 -10.27 -33.06 -0.96
N ASP A 745 -9.11 -32.75 -0.40
CA ASP A 745 -8.01 -33.70 -0.28
C ASP A 745 -8.42 -34.95 0.53
N ARG A 746 -9.15 -34.74 1.64
CA ARG A 746 -9.65 -35.83 2.46
C ARG A 746 -10.73 -36.65 1.74
N ILE A 747 -11.64 -36.04 1.03
CA ILE A 747 -12.64 -36.74 0.19
C ILE A 747 -11.92 -37.60 -0.83
N ARG A 748 -10.92 -37.08 -1.53
CA ARG A 748 -10.12 -37.81 -2.52
C ARG A 748 -9.32 -38.95 -1.88
N GLU A 749 -8.73 -38.74 -0.70
CA GLU A 749 -8.03 -39.77 0.07
C GLU A 749 -8.98 -40.94 0.40
N ASN A 750 -10.18 -40.65 0.93
CA ASN A 750 -11.18 -41.65 1.26
C ASN A 750 -11.68 -42.41 0.01
N LEU A 751 -11.85 -41.73 -1.13
CA LEU A 751 -12.21 -42.36 -2.40
C LEU A 751 -11.10 -43.30 -2.92
N LYS A 752 -9.82 -42.88 -2.84
CA LYS A 752 -8.67 -43.72 -3.23
C LYS A 752 -8.49 -44.93 -2.32
N LEU A 753 -8.78 -44.77 -1.04
CA LEU A 753 -8.75 -45.89 -0.06
C LEU A 753 -9.94 -46.84 -0.19
N GLY A 754 -10.88 -46.57 -1.10
CA GLY A 754 -12.02 -47.46 -1.34
C GLY A 754 -13.01 -47.52 -0.18
N VAL A 755 -13.12 -46.47 0.64
CA VAL A 755 -14.07 -46.41 1.76
C VAL A 755 -15.47 -46.80 1.29
N ARG A 756 -16.12 -47.75 1.95
CA ARG A 756 -17.44 -48.29 1.58
C ARG A 756 -18.57 -47.26 1.87
N GLY A 757 -19.72 -47.38 1.19
CA GLY A 757 -20.91 -46.57 1.40
C GLY A 757 -21.26 -45.66 0.18
N THR A 758 -22.27 -44.87 0.26
CA THR A 758 -22.69 -43.87 -0.79
C THR A 758 -21.72 -42.73 -0.84
N PHE A 759 -21.70 -41.96 -1.97
CA PHE A 759 -20.83 -40.77 -2.06
C PHE A 759 -21.14 -39.74 -1.00
N ARG A 760 -22.42 -39.56 -0.63
CA ARG A 760 -22.86 -38.74 0.50
C ARG A 760 -22.22 -39.17 1.83
N GLU A 761 -22.14 -40.48 2.12
CA GLU A 761 -21.50 -41.00 3.33
C GLU A 761 -20.00 -40.76 3.33
N VAL A 762 -19.33 -40.94 2.19
CA VAL A 762 -17.90 -40.66 2.07
C VAL A 762 -17.58 -39.20 2.35
N ILE A 763 -18.41 -38.24 1.81
CA ILE A 763 -18.28 -36.83 2.09
C ILE A 763 -18.52 -36.54 3.58
N ASN A 764 -19.61 -37.06 4.18
CA ASN A 764 -19.86 -36.86 5.59
C ASN A 764 -18.73 -37.40 6.48
N GLN A 765 -18.16 -38.55 6.12
CA GLN A 765 -17.03 -39.14 6.85
C GLN A 765 -15.79 -38.23 6.72
N ALA A 766 -15.49 -37.70 5.52
CA ALA A 766 -14.38 -36.80 5.32
C ALA A 766 -14.55 -35.49 6.13
N LEU A 767 -15.75 -34.92 6.16
CA LEU A 767 -16.09 -33.73 6.95
C LEU A 767 -15.90 -33.97 8.46
N ASN A 768 -16.40 -35.08 8.98
CA ASN A 768 -16.23 -35.42 10.38
C ASN A 768 -14.75 -35.65 10.76
N GLN A 769 -13.96 -36.26 9.86
CA GLN A 769 -12.51 -36.45 10.05
C GLN A 769 -11.70 -35.14 10.02
N THR A 770 -12.14 -34.15 9.29
CA THR A 770 -11.46 -32.87 9.17
C THR A 770 -12.00 -31.80 10.13
N LEU A 771 -13.14 -32.04 10.77
CA LEU A 771 -13.86 -31.04 11.58
C LEU A 771 -13.01 -30.44 12.70
N SER A 772 -12.31 -31.27 13.49
CA SER A 772 -11.44 -30.81 14.58
C SER A 772 -10.39 -29.83 14.07
N ARG A 773 -9.78 -30.19 12.97
CA ARG A 773 -8.75 -29.37 12.33
C ARG A 773 -9.32 -28.04 11.82
N THR A 774 -10.42 -28.07 11.04
CA THR A 774 -11.06 -26.84 10.51
C THR A 774 -11.44 -25.88 11.63
N ILE A 775 -12.01 -26.38 12.73
CA ILE A 775 -12.36 -25.53 13.89
C ILE A 775 -11.11 -24.93 14.55
N ILE A 776 -10.02 -25.65 14.65
CA ILE A 776 -8.78 -25.17 15.28
C ILE A 776 -8.12 -24.12 14.37
N THR A 777 -7.97 -24.41 13.07
CA THR A 777 -7.35 -23.49 12.13
C THR A 777 -8.15 -22.20 11.99
N SER A 778 -9.45 -22.28 11.75
CA SER A 778 -10.33 -21.11 11.70
C SER A 778 -10.36 -20.40 13.05
N GLY A 779 -10.31 -21.12 14.16
CA GLY A 779 -10.28 -20.58 15.52
C GLY A 779 -9.03 -19.75 15.82
N THR A 780 -7.84 -20.20 15.41
CA THR A 780 -6.59 -19.44 15.62
C THR A 780 -6.58 -18.14 14.83
N VAL A 781 -7.05 -18.18 13.57
CA VAL A 781 -7.18 -16.96 12.75
C VAL A 781 -8.28 -16.05 13.28
N LEU A 782 -9.40 -16.62 13.76
CA LEU A 782 -10.48 -15.86 14.40
C LEU A 782 -9.98 -15.12 15.65
N ILE A 783 -9.18 -15.77 16.51
CA ILE A 783 -8.59 -15.16 17.71
C ILE A 783 -7.71 -13.97 17.32
N ALA A 784 -6.80 -14.17 16.36
CA ALA A 784 -5.92 -13.10 15.88
C ALA A 784 -6.73 -11.92 15.32
N THR A 785 -7.75 -12.21 14.49
CA THR A 785 -8.60 -11.19 13.88
C THR A 785 -9.50 -10.50 14.90
N LEU A 786 -9.98 -11.21 15.92
CA LEU A 786 -10.75 -10.63 17.01
C LEU A 786 -9.91 -9.64 17.83
N CYS A 787 -8.62 -9.93 18.04
CA CYS A 787 -7.69 -8.98 18.65
C CYS A 787 -7.56 -7.70 17.79
N LEU A 788 -7.45 -7.83 16.46
CA LEU A 788 -7.45 -6.69 15.55
C LEU A 788 -8.78 -5.91 15.61
N PHE A 789 -9.92 -6.59 15.69
CA PHE A 789 -11.22 -5.96 15.78
C PHE A 789 -11.40 -5.16 17.07
N ILE A 790 -10.94 -5.71 18.21
CA ILE A 790 -11.13 -5.09 19.53
C ILE A 790 -10.11 -3.96 19.77
N TRP A 791 -8.84 -4.16 19.41
CA TRP A 791 -7.74 -3.23 19.75
C TRP A 791 -7.10 -2.52 18.57
N GLY A 792 -7.48 -2.84 17.32
CA GLY A 792 -6.80 -2.35 16.13
C GLY A 792 -7.07 -0.90 15.72
N GLY A 793 -8.16 -0.28 16.23
CA GLY A 793 -8.54 1.10 15.88
C GLY A 793 -9.17 1.24 14.48
N GLY A 794 -9.61 2.44 14.15
CA GLY A 794 -10.37 2.87 12.96
C GLY A 794 -10.30 2.00 11.70
N VAL A 795 -9.28 2.21 10.86
CA VAL A 795 -9.15 1.51 9.55
C VAL A 795 -8.92 0.01 9.71
N ILE A 796 -8.15 -0.40 10.74
CA ILE A 796 -7.90 -1.82 11.03
C ILE A 796 -9.19 -2.51 11.48
N ASN A 797 -10.06 -1.79 12.19
CA ASN A 797 -11.35 -2.35 12.65
C ASN A 797 -12.27 -2.70 11.49
N ASP A 798 -12.36 -1.88 10.44
CA ASP A 798 -13.17 -2.18 9.24
C ASP A 798 -12.65 -3.40 8.48
N PHE A 799 -11.32 -3.50 8.35
CA PHE A 799 -10.67 -4.69 7.80
C PHE A 799 -10.98 -5.94 8.64
N ALA A 800 -10.75 -5.86 9.95
CA ALA A 800 -10.96 -6.99 10.87
C ALA A 800 -12.42 -7.43 10.93
N PHE A 801 -13.37 -6.49 10.93
CA PHE A 801 -14.80 -6.79 10.86
C PHE A 801 -15.15 -7.59 9.61
N THR A 802 -14.70 -7.11 8.45
CA THR A 802 -14.96 -7.79 7.16
C THR A 802 -14.34 -9.18 7.17
N PHE A 803 -13.10 -9.29 7.66
CA PHE A 803 -12.37 -10.55 7.67
C PHE A 803 -12.95 -11.55 8.70
N LEU A 804 -13.44 -11.10 9.87
CA LEU A 804 -14.16 -11.94 10.83
C LEU A 804 -15.38 -12.62 10.20
N ILE A 805 -16.18 -11.83 9.47
CA ILE A 805 -17.33 -12.39 8.72
C ILE A 805 -16.81 -13.41 7.71
N GLY A 806 -15.75 -13.07 6.96
CA GLY A 806 -15.15 -13.95 5.96
C GLY A 806 -14.63 -15.28 6.51
N ILE A 807 -14.04 -15.30 7.72
CA ILE A 807 -13.61 -16.56 8.39
C ILE A 807 -14.82 -17.42 8.71
N ILE A 808 -15.85 -16.85 9.30
CA ILE A 808 -17.07 -17.58 9.70
C ILE A 808 -17.77 -18.13 8.45
N THR A 809 -17.95 -17.29 7.43
CA THR A 809 -18.61 -17.69 6.18
C THR A 809 -17.80 -18.72 5.41
N GLY A 810 -16.46 -18.58 5.34
CA GLY A 810 -15.55 -19.52 4.68
C GLY A 810 -15.56 -20.90 5.32
N THR A 811 -15.54 -20.97 6.65
CA THR A 811 -15.66 -22.22 7.39
C THR A 811 -17.03 -22.87 7.17
N TYR A 812 -18.09 -22.08 7.22
CA TYR A 812 -19.44 -22.55 6.93
C TYR A 812 -19.57 -23.10 5.50
N SER A 813 -19.11 -22.34 4.51
CA SER A 813 -19.29 -22.68 3.10
C SER A 813 -18.47 -23.89 2.66
N SER A 814 -17.33 -24.16 3.28
CA SER A 814 -16.51 -25.33 3.01
C SER A 814 -17.27 -26.62 3.35
N ILE A 815 -18.07 -26.60 4.42
CA ILE A 815 -18.88 -27.72 4.88
C ILE A 815 -20.19 -27.84 4.09
N PHE A 816 -20.97 -26.76 4.01
CA PHE A 816 -22.36 -26.82 3.53
C PHE A 816 -22.58 -26.40 2.08
N ILE A 817 -21.67 -25.60 1.50
CA ILE A 817 -21.80 -25.13 0.12
C ILE A 817 -20.89 -25.92 -0.82
N ALA A 818 -19.56 -25.87 -0.64
CA ALA A 818 -18.60 -26.47 -1.56
C ALA A 818 -18.73 -28.00 -1.60
N SER A 819 -18.84 -28.64 -0.44
CA SER A 819 -19.00 -30.10 -0.34
C SER A 819 -20.33 -30.60 -0.91
N ALA A 820 -21.42 -29.79 -0.73
CA ALA A 820 -22.72 -30.12 -1.32
C ALA A 820 -22.71 -29.99 -2.85
N LEU A 821 -22.04 -28.97 -3.38
CA LEU A 821 -21.91 -28.79 -4.82
C LEU A 821 -21.16 -29.93 -5.48
N VAL A 822 -20.10 -30.46 -4.84
CA VAL A 822 -19.40 -31.66 -5.34
C VAL A 822 -20.36 -32.85 -5.39
N LEU A 823 -21.18 -33.05 -4.34
CA LEU A 823 -22.18 -34.12 -4.32
C LEU A 823 -23.22 -34.00 -5.43
N TRP A 824 -23.75 -32.77 -5.63
CA TRP A 824 -24.77 -32.50 -6.67
C TRP A 824 -24.20 -32.60 -8.07
N TRP A 825 -22.96 -32.13 -8.30
CA TRP A 825 -22.27 -32.26 -9.58
C TRP A 825 -22.21 -33.70 -10.07
N HIS A 826 -21.89 -34.60 -9.19
CA HIS A 826 -21.82 -36.03 -9.48
C HIS A 826 -23.15 -36.76 -9.33
N LYS A 827 -24.27 -36.04 -9.11
CA LYS A 827 -25.63 -36.64 -8.94
C LYS A 827 -25.66 -37.76 -7.87
N GLY A 828 -24.86 -37.66 -6.84
CA GLY A 828 -24.72 -38.66 -5.78
C GLY A 828 -23.85 -39.86 -6.15
N ASN A 829 -23.39 -40.01 -7.38
CA ASN A 829 -22.53 -41.11 -7.82
C ASN A 829 -21.06 -40.83 -7.42
N ARG A 830 -20.31 -41.91 -7.18
CA ARG A 830 -18.88 -41.78 -6.86
C ARG A 830 -18.07 -41.42 -8.11
N PRO A 831 -17.23 -40.40 -8.09
CA PRO A 831 -16.28 -40.15 -9.18
C PRO A 831 -15.20 -41.26 -9.20
N ASN A 832 -14.81 -41.69 -10.41
CA ASN A 832 -13.74 -42.69 -10.59
C ASN A 832 -12.36 -42.02 -10.48
N ILE A 833 -11.93 -41.76 -9.23
CA ILE A 833 -10.61 -41.16 -8.95
C ILE A 833 -9.62 -42.32 -8.73
N GLY A 834 -8.81 -42.63 -9.73
CA GLY A 834 -7.65 -43.52 -9.58
C GLY A 834 -7.94 -45.02 -9.52
N ALA A 835 -9.13 -45.49 -9.94
CA ALA A 835 -9.45 -46.93 -10.03
C ALA A 835 -8.71 -47.66 -11.16
N SER A 836 -8.10 -46.95 -12.10
CA SER A 836 -7.50 -47.53 -13.31
C SER A 836 -6.21 -48.35 -13.07
N GLN A 837 -5.48 -48.14 -11.99
CA GLN A 837 -4.22 -48.86 -11.75
C GLN A 837 -4.36 -50.08 -10.83
N VAL A 838 -5.27 -50.04 -9.87
CA VAL A 838 -5.47 -51.18 -8.96
C VAL A 838 -6.24 -52.31 -9.63
N THR A 839 -7.16 -52.00 -10.56
CA THR A 839 -7.93 -52.98 -11.31
C THR A 839 -7.07 -53.73 -12.34
N ILE A 840 -6.06 -53.07 -12.93
CA ILE A 840 -5.12 -53.70 -13.88
C ILE A 840 -4.16 -54.63 -13.13
N GLN A 841 -3.61 -54.23 -11.98
CA GLN A 841 -2.73 -55.10 -11.19
C GLN A 841 -3.46 -56.30 -10.60
N ASN A 842 -4.71 -56.17 -10.17
CA ASN A 842 -5.51 -57.30 -9.69
C ASN A 842 -6.01 -58.20 -10.83
N ALA A 843 -6.17 -57.68 -12.05
CA ALA A 843 -6.51 -58.47 -13.22
C ALA A 843 -5.30 -59.21 -13.81
N GLU A 844 -4.10 -58.63 -13.72
CA GLU A 844 -2.85 -59.30 -14.10
C GLU A 844 -2.44 -60.37 -13.08
N SER A 845 -2.52 -60.08 -11.77
CA SER A 845 -2.27 -61.10 -10.74
C SER A 845 -3.32 -62.22 -10.72
N ALA A 846 -4.58 -61.94 -11.07
CA ALA A 846 -5.60 -62.95 -11.23
C ALA A 846 -5.39 -63.78 -12.50
N LYS A 847 -4.84 -63.24 -13.57
CA LYS A 847 -4.45 -63.97 -14.78
C LYS A 847 -3.18 -64.82 -14.56
N GLU A 848 -2.19 -64.35 -13.81
CA GLU A 848 -1.01 -65.11 -13.43
C GLU A 848 -1.36 -66.27 -12.49
N SER A 849 -2.32 -66.07 -11.58
CA SER A 849 -2.79 -67.18 -10.68
C SER A 849 -3.75 -68.15 -11.35
N ALA A 850 -4.30 -67.84 -12.52
CA ALA A 850 -5.16 -68.77 -13.30
C ALA A 850 -4.39 -69.47 -14.42
N GLY A 851 -3.13 -69.12 -14.66
CA GLY A 851 -2.25 -69.76 -15.67
C GLY A 851 -1.12 -70.62 -15.08
N ALA A 852 -1.10 -70.80 -13.75
CA ALA A 852 -0.27 -71.77 -13.01
C ALA A 852 -1.16 -72.90 -12.47
#